data_58f128b87467d10bac765fb6e7469828
#
_entry.id   58f128b87467d10bac765fb6e7469828
#
_cell.length_a   1.000
_cell.length_b   1.000
_cell.length_c   1.000
_cell.angle_alpha   90.00
_cell.angle_beta   90.00
_cell.angle_gamma   90.00
#
_symmetry.space_group_name_H-M   'P 1'
#
loop_
_entity.id
_entity.type
_entity.pdbx_description
1 polymer ?
#
loop_
_entity_poly.entity_id
_entity_poly.type
_entity_poly.pdbx_seq_one_letter_code
_entity_poly.pdbx_strand_id
1 'polypeptide(L)'
;MQFRKDINGLRAIAVIAVVLFHFNASWMPGGFAGVDVFFVISGFLMTGIIFRGIEQENFSILKFYVARANRIIPALALLCLVLLIFGWFYLTPLDYKALGKHVMSSMVFLSNVVYWSESGYFDAASHEKWLLHTWSLSAEWQFYIIYPLVLVAMRKFMSVKAMKATILAGTLLGFIICVIATYKWPNPSYYLLSARAWEMMIGGVAYLYPIALKKERKKLLEWFGLVLIIVSYFFISKDNPWPGYLAVFPVLGSFLIIQAQRNDSLITSNIVFQKLGAWSYSIYLWHWPIVVAIYYFSLSEIFIYIGITLSVLFGLLSNKYIEKIKFRNDFISIFSYIKCKPIYMMLIVGILGSGVFISNGIQEHYSDDVIVASNEAINTNPYKCMDKFLCEIGNKDNIKAIIIGDSHANAMTTSIAHSFDLKDSGVISLTESGCPFILNAQLVGRGDSCYLKNKNRAKYLNSHHSGVPVFWIARTGVYIYGQSNPKTENDTNIQPLIYFTTPYKKPSELLYKELTENLGITIEMLTVNHPVYILQPVPEMRKNVPKSLALNLMLNKVNNDLSIDSKLYFERNEHVRNIITKVADMNNIQVLDPIPYLCHQERCMAVLEGRPIYSDDNHFSEYGNRLLTPMFKLAIEQL
;
A
#
# COMPACT_ATOMS: atom_id res chain seq x y z
N MET A 1 11.90 35.57 14.30
CA MET A 1 10.46 35.21 14.29
C MET A 1 10.03 34.92 15.70
N GLN A 2 8.95 35.53 16.18
CA GLN A 2 8.35 35.13 17.44
C GLN A 2 7.85 33.70 17.34
N PHE A 3 8.02 32.89 18.37
CA PHE A 3 7.57 31.49 18.37
C PHE A 3 6.04 31.43 18.27
N ARG A 4 5.52 30.66 17.30
CA ARG A 4 4.09 30.49 16.99
C ARG A 4 3.56 29.26 17.72
N LYS A 5 2.95 29.49 18.92
CA LYS A 5 2.36 28.40 19.72
C LYS A 5 1.20 27.70 19.02
N ASP A 6 0.40 28.43 18.26
CA ASP A 6 -0.70 27.89 17.47
C ASP A 6 -0.22 26.86 16.40
N ILE A 7 0.85 27.17 15.67
CA ILE A 7 1.44 26.25 14.71
C ILE A 7 2.01 25.00 15.41
N ASN A 8 2.66 25.18 16.54
CA ASN A 8 3.20 24.05 17.29
C ASN A 8 2.09 23.15 17.86
N GLY A 9 0.99 23.75 18.36
CA GLY A 9 -0.20 23.01 18.77
C GLY A 9 -0.91 22.29 17.61
N LEU A 10 -0.97 22.91 16.44
CA LEU A 10 -1.51 22.29 15.22
C LEU A 10 -0.69 21.05 14.81
N ARG A 11 0.64 21.09 14.93
CA ARG A 11 1.51 19.92 14.74
C ARG A 11 1.20 18.78 15.72
N ALA A 12 0.86 19.12 16.98
CA ALA A 12 0.44 18.11 17.96
C ALA A 12 -0.88 17.45 17.54
N ILE A 13 -1.87 18.23 17.12
CA ILE A 13 -3.16 17.71 16.63
C ILE A 13 -2.93 16.75 15.45
N ALA A 14 -2.11 17.15 14.50
CA ALA A 14 -1.81 16.34 13.31
C ALA A 14 -1.11 15.03 13.67
N VAL A 15 -0.07 15.05 14.51
CA VAL A 15 0.66 13.81 14.86
C VAL A 15 -0.19 12.84 15.69
N ILE A 16 -1.02 13.36 16.61
CA ILE A 16 -1.95 12.54 17.40
C ILE A 16 -2.91 11.79 16.45
N ALA A 17 -3.50 12.51 15.49
CA ALA A 17 -4.43 11.91 14.54
C ALA A 17 -3.78 10.80 13.70
N VAL A 18 -2.59 11.05 13.16
CA VAL A 18 -1.83 10.07 12.38
C VAL A 18 -1.47 8.84 13.21
N VAL A 19 -1.00 9.03 14.44
CA VAL A 19 -0.63 7.92 15.33
C VAL A 19 -1.86 7.08 15.66
N LEU A 20 -2.96 7.70 16.10
CA LEU A 20 -4.19 6.96 16.44
C LEU A 20 -4.76 6.18 15.25
N PHE A 21 -4.79 6.77 14.07
CA PHE A 21 -5.21 6.10 12.84
C PHE A 21 -4.36 4.86 12.53
N HIS A 22 -3.04 4.97 12.60
CA HIS A 22 -2.15 3.88 12.23
C HIS A 22 -2.18 2.73 13.24
N PHE A 23 -2.35 3.01 14.54
CA PHE A 23 -2.48 1.96 15.55
C PHE A 23 -3.87 1.32 15.53
N ASN A 24 -4.92 2.09 15.30
CA ASN A 24 -6.28 1.57 15.12
C ASN A 24 -7.15 2.57 14.33
N ALA A 25 -7.39 2.26 13.06
CA ALA A 25 -8.16 3.13 12.18
C ALA A 25 -9.62 3.37 12.64
N SER A 26 -10.20 2.49 13.46
CA SER A 26 -11.57 2.68 13.98
C SER A 26 -11.67 3.84 14.98
N TRP A 27 -10.57 4.20 15.66
CA TRP A 27 -10.57 5.30 16.61
C TRP A 27 -10.63 6.66 15.93
N MET A 28 -10.01 6.77 14.76
CA MET A 28 -9.93 8.04 14.02
C MET A 28 -9.78 7.74 12.51
N PRO A 29 -10.87 7.35 11.83
CA PRO A 29 -10.82 6.83 10.45
C PRO A 29 -10.12 7.74 9.44
N GLY A 30 -10.25 9.06 9.57
CA GLY A 30 -9.61 10.07 8.73
C GLY A 30 -8.30 10.63 9.29
N GLY A 31 -7.72 10.02 10.32
CA GLY A 31 -6.50 10.52 10.97
C GLY A 31 -5.28 10.62 10.06
N PHE A 32 -5.26 9.88 8.94
CA PHE A 32 -4.22 10.01 7.91
C PHE A 32 -4.15 11.42 7.31
N ALA A 33 -5.26 12.18 7.31
CA ALA A 33 -5.31 13.58 6.86
C ALA A 33 -4.49 14.55 7.75
N GLY A 34 -3.92 14.06 8.87
CA GLY A 34 -2.91 14.80 9.62
C GLY A 34 -1.64 15.08 8.81
N VAL A 35 -1.34 14.30 7.78
CA VAL A 35 -0.22 14.56 6.85
C VAL A 35 -0.48 15.83 6.05
N ASP A 36 -1.71 16.05 5.59
CA ASP A 36 -2.11 17.25 4.85
C ASP A 36 -1.96 18.50 5.71
N VAL A 37 -2.29 18.40 7.00
CA VAL A 37 -2.04 19.47 7.99
C VAL A 37 -0.55 19.80 8.09
N PHE A 38 0.33 18.79 8.12
CA PHE A 38 1.78 19.01 8.12
C PHE A 38 2.24 19.69 6.83
N PHE A 39 1.71 19.33 5.67
CA PHE A 39 2.05 19.96 4.40
C PHE A 39 1.71 21.45 4.39
N VAL A 40 0.54 21.85 4.90
CA VAL A 40 0.16 23.27 5.03
C VAL A 40 1.14 24.01 5.95
N ILE A 41 1.46 23.44 7.11
CA ILE A 41 2.43 24.05 8.05
C ILE A 41 3.79 24.23 7.38
N SER A 42 4.27 23.22 6.69
CA SER A 42 5.56 23.24 5.98
C SER A 42 5.61 24.31 4.91
N GLY A 43 4.56 24.39 4.09
CA GLY A 43 4.44 25.44 3.09
C GLY A 43 4.43 26.86 3.66
N PHE A 44 3.70 27.08 4.77
CA PHE A 44 3.71 28.36 5.47
C PHE A 44 5.11 28.75 5.95
N LEU A 45 5.80 27.83 6.64
CA LEU A 45 7.12 28.09 7.20
C LEU A 45 8.17 28.33 6.11
N MET A 46 8.15 27.52 5.05
CA MET A 46 9.13 27.62 3.96
C MET A 46 8.92 28.91 3.16
N THR A 47 7.69 29.22 2.78
CA THR A 47 7.39 30.48 2.10
C THR A 47 7.83 31.69 2.93
N GLY A 48 7.60 31.63 4.24
CA GLY A 48 8.03 32.71 5.13
C GLY A 48 9.55 32.89 5.24
N ILE A 49 10.34 31.81 5.15
CA ILE A 49 11.80 31.87 5.13
C ILE A 49 12.30 32.44 3.80
N ILE A 50 11.77 31.94 2.69
CA ILE A 50 12.22 32.27 1.35
C ILE A 50 11.85 33.72 1.01
N PHE A 51 10.59 34.13 1.20
CA PHE A 51 10.17 35.50 0.87
C PHE A 51 10.88 36.56 1.68
N ARG A 52 11.07 36.36 2.98
CA ARG A 52 11.88 37.30 3.78
C ARG A 52 13.31 37.43 3.28
N GLY A 53 13.94 36.30 2.92
CA GLY A 53 15.28 36.34 2.38
C GLY A 53 15.35 37.01 0.99
N ILE A 54 14.34 36.83 0.15
CA ILE A 54 14.20 37.49 -1.15
C ILE A 54 13.96 38.99 -0.97
N GLU A 55 13.08 39.40 -0.07
CA GLU A 55 12.78 40.82 0.22
C GLU A 55 13.97 41.54 0.84
N GLN A 56 14.83 40.84 1.61
CA GLN A 56 16.06 41.36 2.20
C GLN A 56 17.29 41.19 1.29
N GLU A 57 17.13 40.65 0.10
CA GLU A 57 18.19 40.38 -0.90
C GLU A 57 19.35 39.51 -0.37
N ASN A 58 19.08 38.69 0.66
CA ASN A 58 20.08 37.85 1.32
C ASN A 58 19.76 36.35 1.31
N PHE A 59 18.80 35.91 0.50
CA PHE A 59 18.40 34.51 0.41
C PHE A 59 19.46 33.64 -0.27
N SER A 60 19.96 32.63 0.45
CA SER A 60 20.87 31.63 -0.10
C SER A 60 20.19 30.25 -0.16
N ILE A 61 20.03 29.72 -1.36
CA ILE A 61 19.46 28.40 -1.62
C ILE A 61 20.26 27.32 -0.89
N LEU A 62 21.59 27.36 -0.96
CA LEU A 62 22.45 26.36 -0.33
C LEU A 62 22.34 26.38 1.21
N LYS A 63 22.34 27.58 1.81
CA LYS A 63 22.10 27.72 3.27
C LYS A 63 20.73 27.18 3.67
N PHE A 64 19.72 27.43 2.86
CA PHE A 64 18.37 26.89 3.08
C PHE A 64 18.39 25.36 3.06
N TYR A 65 19.00 24.71 2.04
CA TYR A 65 19.08 23.27 1.95
C TYR A 65 19.83 22.64 3.12
N VAL A 66 20.98 23.21 3.50
CA VAL A 66 21.73 22.73 4.67
C VAL A 66 20.92 22.84 5.95
N ALA A 67 20.20 23.93 6.14
CA ALA A 67 19.35 24.09 7.32
C ALA A 67 18.23 23.05 7.39
N ARG A 68 17.67 22.66 6.26
CA ARG A 68 16.67 21.57 6.17
C ARG A 68 17.32 20.20 6.37
N ALA A 69 18.45 19.93 5.72
CA ALA A 69 19.23 18.72 5.89
C ALA A 69 19.60 18.47 7.37
N ASN A 70 20.13 19.50 8.04
CA ASN A 70 20.52 19.44 9.44
C ASN A 70 19.33 19.12 10.38
N ARG A 71 18.11 19.49 10.00
CA ARG A 71 16.91 19.26 10.78
C ARG A 71 16.29 17.88 10.57
N ILE A 72 16.32 17.36 9.32
CA ILE A 72 15.53 16.20 8.90
C ILE A 72 16.39 14.93 8.87
N ILE A 73 17.57 15.00 8.23
CA ILE A 73 18.39 13.82 7.95
C ILE A 73 18.84 13.07 9.20
N PRO A 74 19.32 13.72 10.29
CA PRO A 74 19.91 12.98 11.41
C PRO A 74 18.93 12.01 12.09
N ALA A 75 17.68 12.43 12.32
CA ALA A 75 16.68 11.57 12.94
C ALA A 75 16.20 10.45 12.00
N LEU A 76 16.03 10.76 10.71
CA LEU A 76 15.68 9.75 9.71
C LEU A 76 16.81 8.73 9.53
N ALA A 77 18.06 9.16 9.45
CA ALA A 77 19.21 8.27 9.32
C ALA A 77 19.37 7.35 10.54
N LEU A 78 19.15 7.88 11.76
CA LEU A 78 19.13 7.06 12.97
C LEU A 78 18.04 6.00 12.91
N LEU A 79 16.81 6.35 12.54
CA LEU A 79 15.72 5.40 12.40
C LEU A 79 16.08 4.29 11.39
N CYS A 80 16.54 4.68 10.21
CA CYS A 80 16.95 3.74 9.17
C CYS A 80 18.08 2.81 9.62
N LEU A 81 19.08 3.33 10.33
CA LEU A 81 20.17 2.52 10.88
C LEU A 81 19.66 1.52 11.93
N VAL A 82 18.80 1.96 12.84
CA VAL A 82 18.20 1.08 13.85
C VAL A 82 17.37 -0.02 13.18
N LEU A 83 16.62 0.30 12.13
CA LEU A 83 15.85 -0.69 11.39
C LEU A 83 16.73 -1.66 10.58
N LEU A 84 17.86 -1.22 10.04
CA LEU A 84 18.82 -2.12 9.39
C LEU A 84 19.43 -3.11 10.41
N ILE A 85 19.80 -2.63 11.60
CA ILE A 85 20.28 -3.49 12.70
C ILE A 85 19.17 -4.46 13.15
N PHE A 86 17.97 -3.96 13.35
CA PHE A 86 16.81 -4.78 13.70
C PHE A 86 16.52 -5.85 12.64
N GLY A 87 16.56 -5.46 11.36
CA GLY A 87 16.30 -6.35 10.22
C GLY A 87 17.29 -7.49 10.13
N TRP A 88 18.57 -7.26 10.47
CA TRP A 88 19.59 -8.30 10.54
C TRP A 88 19.22 -9.47 11.46
N PHE A 89 18.53 -9.20 12.58
CA PHE A 89 18.19 -10.23 13.56
C PHE A 89 16.78 -10.81 13.40
N TYR A 90 15.83 -10.04 12.84
CA TYR A 90 14.41 -10.36 12.97
C TYR A 90 13.62 -10.39 11.66
N LEU A 91 14.18 -9.96 10.54
CA LEU A 91 13.47 -9.99 9.27
C LEU A 91 13.90 -11.17 8.41
N THR A 92 12.95 -11.70 7.64
CA THR A 92 13.26 -12.72 6.62
C THR A 92 14.16 -12.13 5.51
N PRO A 93 14.89 -12.95 4.74
CA PRO A 93 15.77 -12.44 3.67
C PRO A 93 15.06 -11.48 2.71
N LEU A 94 13.84 -11.80 2.28
CA LEU A 94 13.06 -10.95 1.36
C LEU A 94 12.59 -9.66 2.03
N ASP A 95 12.11 -9.72 3.28
CA ASP A 95 11.70 -8.52 4.02
C ASP A 95 12.91 -7.62 4.30
N TYR A 96 14.08 -8.19 4.60
CA TYR A 96 15.30 -7.42 4.83
C TYR A 96 15.82 -6.78 3.54
N LYS A 97 15.73 -7.49 2.41
CA LYS A 97 15.98 -6.91 1.08
C LYS A 97 15.06 -5.72 0.80
N ALA A 98 13.74 -5.88 1.06
CA ALA A 98 12.77 -4.81 0.87
C ALA A 98 13.07 -3.60 1.79
N LEU A 99 13.42 -3.86 3.06
CA LEU A 99 13.86 -2.81 3.98
C LEU A 99 15.09 -2.07 3.44
N GLY A 100 16.10 -2.77 2.90
CA GLY A 100 17.29 -2.16 2.29
C GLY A 100 16.93 -1.19 1.16
N LYS A 101 16.03 -1.59 0.25
CA LYS A 101 15.48 -0.73 -0.82
C LYS A 101 14.76 0.49 -0.27
N HIS A 102 13.94 0.31 0.77
CA HIS A 102 13.19 1.40 1.39
C HIS A 102 14.11 2.38 2.15
N VAL A 103 15.16 1.89 2.81
CA VAL A 103 16.20 2.74 3.44
C VAL A 103 16.92 3.57 2.39
N MET A 104 17.43 2.95 1.33
CA MET A 104 18.09 3.64 0.24
C MET A 104 17.20 4.75 -0.33
N SER A 105 15.97 4.44 -0.68
CA SER A 105 15.03 5.40 -1.28
C SER A 105 14.61 6.51 -0.32
N SER A 106 14.49 6.21 0.99
CA SER A 106 14.20 7.22 2.02
C SER A 106 15.37 8.17 2.22
N MET A 107 16.61 7.68 2.20
CA MET A 107 17.80 8.52 2.33
C MET A 107 17.96 9.51 1.18
N VAL A 108 17.61 9.13 -0.05
CA VAL A 108 17.64 10.03 -1.22
C VAL A 108 16.31 10.75 -1.47
N PHE A 109 15.34 10.64 -0.55
CA PHE A 109 14.02 11.26 -0.64
C PHE A 109 13.24 10.93 -1.93
N LEU A 110 13.32 9.67 -2.37
CA LEU A 110 12.56 9.11 -3.48
C LEU A 110 11.62 7.98 -3.04
N SER A 111 11.39 7.80 -1.74
CA SER A 111 10.57 6.72 -1.21
C SER A 111 9.11 6.81 -1.70
N ASN A 112 8.56 8.02 -1.92
CA ASN A 112 7.23 8.20 -2.49
C ASN A 112 7.11 7.63 -3.92
N VAL A 113 8.14 7.73 -4.74
CA VAL A 113 8.18 7.15 -6.10
C VAL A 113 8.29 5.63 -6.01
N VAL A 114 9.13 5.11 -5.10
CA VAL A 114 9.28 3.67 -4.87
C VAL A 114 7.98 3.07 -4.38
N TYR A 115 7.32 3.64 -3.36
CA TYR A 115 6.04 3.14 -2.86
C TYR A 115 4.90 3.26 -3.87
N TRP A 116 4.91 4.28 -4.71
CA TRP A 116 4.00 4.34 -5.85
C TRP A 116 4.24 3.17 -6.81
N SER A 117 5.48 2.88 -7.18
CA SER A 117 5.82 1.75 -8.05
C SER A 117 5.49 0.38 -7.44
N GLU A 118 5.41 0.30 -6.11
CA GLU A 118 5.05 -0.87 -5.31
C GLU A 118 3.58 -0.84 -4.85
N SER A 119 2.68 -0.17 -5.54
CA SER A 119 1.25 -0.11 -5.21
C SER A 119 0.39 -0.96 -6.14
N GLY A 120 0.88 -2.14 -6.52
CA GLY A 120 0.19 -3.12 -7.36
C GLY A 120 -0.66 -4.12 -6.57
N TYR A 121 -1.34 -5.00 -7.29
CA TYR A 121 -2.21 -6.03 -6.71
C TYR A 121 -1.45 -7.06 -5.86
N PHE A 122 -0.24 -7.43 -6.29
CA PHE A 122 0.61 -8.42 -5.60
C PHE A 122 1.63 -7.82 -4.65
N ASP A 123 1.61 -6.49 -4.47
CA ASP A 123 2.57 -5.86 -3.59
C ASP A 123 2.23 -6.08 -2.11
N ALA A 124 3.27 -6.12 -1.30
CA ALA A 124 3.14 -6.26 0.15
C ALA A 124 2.18 -5.24 0.75
N ALA A 125 1.35 -5.67 1.68
CA ALA A 125 0.43 -4.81 2.40
C ALA A 125 1.14 -3.64 3.07
N SER A 126 0.44 -2.54 3.28
CA SER A 126 1.03 -1.34 3.89
C SER A 126 1.74 -1.63 5.22
N HIS A 127 1.18 -2.53 6.06
CA HIS A 127 1.76 -2.92 7.35
C HIS A 127 2.95 -3.88 7.26
N GLU A 128 3.40 -4.23 6.06
CA GLU A 128 4.63 -4.98 5.83
C GLU A 128 5.80 -4.09 5.40
N LYS A 129 5.54 -2.84 5.04
CA LYS A 129 6.53 -1.87 4.57
C LYS A 129 7.04 -1.00 5.73
N TRP A 130 8.18 -1.35 6.33
CA TRP A 130 8.73 -0.77 7.55
C TRP A 130 8.97 0.74 7.54
N LEU A 131 9.13 1.34 6.37
CA LEU A 131 9.39 2.76 6.19
C LEU A 131 8.33 3.45 5.31
N LEU A 132 7.12 2.85 5.13
CA LEU A 132 6.10 3.40 4.25
C LEU A 132 5.83 4.88 4.50
N HIS A 133 5.69 5.29 5.78
CA HIS A 133 5.39 6.68 6.17
C HIS A 133 6.38 7.73 5.64
N THR A 134 7.61 7.31 5.25
CA THR A 134 8.62 8.24 4.70
C THR A 134 8.26 8.78 3.31
N TRP A 135 7.19 8.25 2.67
CA TRP A 135 6.71 8.78 1.40
C TRP A 135 6.35 10.26 1.49
N SER A 136 5.67 10.67 2.57
CA SER A 136 5.26 12.06 2.75
C SER A 136 6.45 12.99 2.98
N LEU A 137 7.46 12.50 3.73
CA LEU A 137 8.71 13.23 3.94
C LEU A 137 9.49 13.40 2.63
N SER A 138 9.46 12.41 1.75
CA SER A 138 10.08 12.51 0.40
C SER A 138 9.36 13.55 -0.46
N ALA A 139 8.02 13.53 -0.49
CA ALA A 139 7.24 14.55 -1.21
C ALA A 139 7.50 15.97 -0.65
N GLU A 140 7.56 16.12 0.66
CA GLU A 140 7.88 17.38 1.33
C GLU A 140 9.30 17.88 0.99
N TRP A 141 10.29 16.97 0.97
CA TRP A 141 11.66 17.31 0.62
C TRP A 141 11.80 17.72 -0.85
N GLN A 142 11.11 17.04 -1.76
CA GLN A 142 11.06 17.42 -3.17
C GLN A 142 10.48 18.83 -3.33
N PHE A 143 9.43 19.17 -2.58
CA PHE A 143 8.93 20.54 -2.54
C PHE A 143 9.98 21.53 -2.03
N TYR A 144 10.74 21.18 -0.98
CA TYR A 144 11.80 22.03 -0.44
C TYR A 144 12.95 22.27 -1.44
N ILE A 145 13.20 21.33 -2.36
CA ILE A 145 14.19 21.52 -3.42
C ILE A 145 13.61 22.41 -4.53
N ILE A 146 12.44 22.11 -5.03
CA ILE A 146 11.87 22.76 -6.23
C ILE A 146 11.37 24.17 -5.92
N TYR A 147 10.65 24.34 -4.83
CA TYR A 147 9.93 25.59 -4.53
C TYR A 147 10.86 26.81 -4.40
N PRO A 148 11.99 26.79 -3.65
CA PRO A 148 12.89 27.94 -3.60
C PRO A 148 13.56 28.26 -4.96
N LEU A 149 13.85 27.23 -5.79
CA LEU A 149 14.39 27.44 -7.14
C LEU A 149 13.40 28.20 -8.01
N VAL A 150 12.12 27.77 -7.99
CA VAL A 150 11.04 28.41 -8.72
C VAL A 150 10.85 29.86 -8.24
N LEU A 151 10.80 30.10 -6.94
CA LEU A 151 10.60 31.45 -6.39
C LEU A 151 11.76 32.41 -6.72
N VAL A 152 13.02 31.93 -6.63
CA VAL A 152 14.19 32.73 -7.01
C VAL A 152 14.22 33.02 -8.51
N ALA A 153 13.86 32.05 -9.34
CA ALA A 153 13.72 32.25 -10.78
C ALA A 153 12.61 33.27 -11.10
N MET A 154 11.43 33.14 -10.50
CA MET A 154 10.32 34.07 -10.66
C MET A 154 10.73 35.52 -10.30
N ARG A 155 11.49 35.70 -9.21
CA ARG A 155 11.94 37.02 -8.76
C ARG A 155 12.77 37.78 -9.78
N LYS A 156 13.47 37.06 -10.68
CA LYS A 156 14.26 37.68 -11.77
C LYS A 156 13.35 38.32 -12.83
N PHE A 157 12.15 37.83 -13.02
CA PHE A 157 11.24 38.24 -14.11
C PHE A 157 9.94 38.88 -13.63
N MET A 158 9.63 38.79 -12.33
CA MET A 158 8.35 39.19 -11.77
C MET A 158 8.50 40.07 -10.53
N SER A 159 7.55 41.01 -10.37
CA SER A 159 7.42 41.76 -9.13
C SER A 159 6.94 40.86 -8.00
N VAL A 160 7.16 41.24 -6.75
CA VAL A 160 6.67 40.49 -5.56
C VAL A 160 5.13 40.36 -5.60
N LYS A 161 4.41 41.37 -6.09
CA LYS A 161 2.95 41.32 -6.25
C LYS A 161 2.55 40.25 -7.29
N ALA A 162 3.22 40.20 -8.43
CA ALA A 162 2.97 39.21 -9.46
C ALA A 162 3.29 37.79 -8.94
N MET A 163 4.42 37.61 -8.24
CA MET A 163 4.76 36.33 -7.61
C MET A 163 3.66 35.83 -6.64
N LYS A 164 3.14 36.72 -5.78
CA LYS A 164 2.04 36.39 -4.85
C LYS A 164 0.81 35.90 -5.62
N ALA A 165 0.39 36.62 -6.66
CA ALA A 165 -0.74 36.25 -7.50
C ALA A 165 -0.52 34.91 -8.23
N THR A 166 0.68 34.67 -8.76
CA THR A 166 1.03 33.41 -9.42
C THR A 166 1.00 32.23 -8.45
N ILE A 167 1.47 32.39 -7.21
CA ILE A 167 1.38 31.34 -6.19
C ILE A 167 -0.09 31.03 -5.86
N LEU A 168 -0.94 32.05 -5.71
CA LEU A 168 -2.37 31.84 -5.47
C LEU A 168 -3.03 31.12 -6.65
N ALA A 169 -2.80 31.56 -7.88
CA ALA A 169 -3.32 30.92 -9.08
C ALA A 169 -2.82 29.48 -9.23
N GLY A 170 -1.51 29.25 -8.98
CA GLY A 170 -0.90 27.92 -9.00
C GLY A 170 -1.48 27.00 -7.93
N THR A 171 -1.83 27.52 -6.74
CA THR A 171 -2.49 26.75 -5.68
C THR A 171 -3.87 26.27 -6.13
N LEU A 172 -4.68 27.16 -6.72
CA LEU A 172 -6.00 26.80 -7.22
C LEU A 172 -5.93 25.80 -8.37
N LEU A 173 -5.03 26.02 -9.33
CA LEU A 173 -4.80 25.08 -10.43
C LEU A 173 -4.30 23.72 -9.93
N GLY A 174 -3.37 23.72 -8.98
CA GLY A 174 -2.86 22.48 -8.34
C GLY A 174 -3.96 21.70 -7.64
N PHE A 175 -4.88 22.37 -6.96
CA PHE A 175 -6.06 21.74 -6.38
C PHE A 175 -6.97 21.08 -7.43
N ILE A 176 -7.28 21.80 -8.53
CA ILE A 176 -8.09 21.26 -9.63
C ILE A 176 -7.42 20.00 -10.21
N ILE A 177 -6.11 20.08 -10.48
CA ILE A 177 -5.34 18.94 -10.98
C ILE A 177 -5.39 17.78 -9.98
N CYS A 178 -5.24 18.03 -8.67
CA CYS A 178 -5.35 17.04 -7.61
C CYS A 178 -6.69 16.31 -7.66
N VAL A 179 -7.80 17.04 -7.74
CA VAL A 179 -9.14 16.45 -7.80
C VAL A 179 -9.27 15.54 -9.03
N ILE A 180 -8.94 16.03 -10.21
CA ILE A 180 -9.03 15.25 -11.46
C ILE A 180 -8.12 14.01 -11.40
N ALA A 181 -6.88 14.18 -10.96
CA ALA A 181 -5.90 13.11 -10.89
C ALA A 181 -6.31 12.02 -9.89
N THR A 182 -6.91 12.36 -8.76
CA THR A 182 -7.36 11.40 -7.75
C THR A 182 -8.39 10.42 -8.30
N TYR A 183 -9.30 10.88 -9.15
CA TYR A 183 -10.31 10.01 -9.77
C TYR A 183 -9.77 9.21 -10.96
N LYS A 184 -8.79 9.77 -11.71
CA LYS A 184 -8.23 9.08 -12.88
C LYS A 184 -7.05 8.16 -12.53
N TRP A 185 -6.23 8.57 -11.58
CA TRP A 185 -4.98 7.88 -11.19
C TRP A 185 -4.80 7.93 -9.66
N PRO A 186 -5.57 7.15 -8.88
CA PRO A 186 -5.59 7.25 -7.41
C PRO A 186 -4.21 7.01 -6.79
N ASN A 187 -3.49 5.95 -7.18
CA ASN A 187 -2.18 5.64 -6.60
C ASN A 187 -1.11 6.72 -6.84
N PRO A 188 -0.85 7.20 -8.09
CA PRO A 188 0.05 8.33 -8.31
C PRO A 188 -0.36 9.59 -7.55
N SER A 189 -1.68 9.87 -7.45
CA SER A 189 -2.18 11.06 -6.76
C SER A 189 -1.93 11.04 -5.27
N TYR A 190 -1.93 9.86 -4.67
CA TYR A 190 -1.63 9.68 -3.26
C TYR A 190 -0.17 9.98 -2.93
N TYR A 191 0.78 9.46 -3.71
CA TYR A 191 2.20 9.46 -3.40
C TYR A 191 3.00 10.63 -4.02
N LEU A 192 2.62 11.11 -5.21
CA LEU A 192 3.45 12.04 -5.96
C LEU A 192 3.22 13.50 -5.59
N LEU A 193 4.30 14.27 -5.57
CA LEU A 193 4.28 15.71 -5.28
C LEU A 193 3.33 16.49 -6.19
N SER A 194 3.17 16.09 -7.45
CA SER A 194 2.33 16.79 -8.45
C SER A 194 0.87 16.97 -8.00
N ALA A 195 0.32 16.00 -7.27
CA ALA A 195 -1.04 16.08 -6.74
C ALA A 195 -1.11 16.64 -5.31
N ARG A 196 0.02 16.74 -4.61
CA ARG A 196 0.10 17.15 -3.19
C ARG A 196 0.67 18.56 -2.98
N ALA A 197 1.35 19.14 -4.00
CA ALA A 197 2.03 20.43 -3.88
C ALA A 197 1.10 21.59 -3.49
N TRP A 198 -0.16 21.57 -3.93
CA TRP A 198 -1.15 22.61 -3.61
C TRP A 198 -1.41 22.74 -2.10
N GLU A 199 -1.30 21.66 -1.33
CA GLU A 199 -1.47 21.64 0.13
C GLU A 199 -0.33 22.42 0.83
N MET A 200 0.88 22.33 0.31
CA MET A 200 1.99 23.15 0.77
C MET A 200 1.89 24.58 0.25
N MET A 201 1.45 24.76 -0.99
CA MET A 201 1.29 26.09 -1.58
C MET A 201 0.21 26.91 -0.87
N ILE A 202 -0.90 26.31 -0.40
CA ILE A 202 -1.91 27.05 0.36
C ILE A 202 -1.36 27.51 1.73
N GLY A 203 -0.44 26.74 2.31
CA GLY A 203 0.34 27.21 3.46
C GLY A 203 1.18 28.45 3.11
N GLY A 204 1.76 28.46 1.92
CA GLY A 204 2.44 29.64 1.35
C GLY A 204 1.49 30.84 1.18
N VAL A 205 0.30 30.61 0.65
CA VAL A 205 -0.78 31.63 0.53
C VAL A 205 -1.13 32.20 1.91
N ALA A 206 -1.20 31.35 2.96
CA ALA A 206 -1.46 31.81 4.31
C ALA A 206 -0.39 32.80 4.83
N TYR A 207 0.86 32.62 4.42
CA TYR A 207 1.95 33.56 4.72
C TYR A 207 1.87 34.84 3.91
N LEU A 208 1.58 34.75 2.61
CA LEU A 208 1.62 35.86 1.66
C LEU A 208 0.44 36.81 1.77
N TYR A 209 -0.71 36.32 2.28
CA TYR A 209 -1.96 37.06 2.42
C TYR A 209 -2.50 36.98 3.87
N PRO A 210 -1.77 37.59 4.83
CA PRO A 210 -2.22 37.59 6.22
C PRO A 210 -3.50 38.39 6.38
N ILE A 211 -4.47 37.84 7.13
CA ILE A 211 -5.75 38.47 7.38
C ILE A 211 -5.66 39.23 8.72
N ALA A 212 -5.88 40.54 8.67
CA ALA A 212 -5.96 41.38 9.89
C ALA A 212 -7.35 41.22 10.54
N LEU A 213 -7.41 40.57 11.70
CA LEU A 213 -8.65 40.28 12.41
C LEU A 213 -8.66 40.84 13.83
N LYS A 214 -9.85 41.27 14.32
CA LYS A 214 -10.10 41.57 15.74
C LYS A 214 -10.03 40.27 16.58
N LYS A 215 -9.73 40.40 17.90
CA LYS A 215 -9.50 39.26 18.80
C LYS A 215 -10.65 38.23 18.80
N GLU A 216 -11.89 38.70 18.80
CA GLU A 216 -13.07 37.82 18.79
C GLU A 216 -13.18 37.02 17.48
N ARG A 217 -12.97 37.67 16.33
CA ARG A 217 -12.97 36.99 15.03
C ARG A 217 -11.83 35.99 14.89
N LYS A 218 -10.66 36.26 15.51
CA LYS A 218 -9.55 35.29 15.58
C LYS A 218 -9.94 34.01 16.33
N LYS A 219 -10.69 34.16 17.46
CA LYS A 219 -11.19 33.01 18.20
C LYS A 219 -12.19 32.20 17.38
N LEU A 220 -13.13 32.85 16.72
CA LEU A 220 -14.11 32.18 15.84
C LEU A 220 -13.41 31.44 14.70
N LEU A 221 -12.42 32.07 14.07
CA LEU A 221 -11.68 31.49 12.95
C LEU A 221 -10.88 30.25 13.38
N GLU A 222 -10.24 30.28 14.55
CA GLU A 222 -9.54 29.12 15.12
C GLU A 222 -10.51 27.97 15.40
N TRP A 223 -11.66 28.24 16.04
CA TRP A 223 -12.66 27.22 16.33
C TRP A 223 -13.21 26.59 15.06
N PHE A 224 -13.53 27.40 14.04
CA PHE A 224 -14.00 26.88 12.76
C PHE A 224 -12.93 26.03 12.08
N GLY A 225 -11.66 26.45 12.13
CA GLY A 225 -10.55 25.66 11.61
C GLY A 225 -10.36 24.32 12.34
N LEU A 226 -10.49 24.32 13.69
CA LEU A 226 -10.43 23.10 14.50
C LEU A 226 -11.58 22.15 14.16
N VAL A 227 -12.80 22.67 14.03
CA VAL A 227 -13.98 21.87 13.67
C VAL A 227 -13.78 21.20 12.32
N LEU A 228 -13.31 21.92 11.29
CA LEU A 228 -13.03 21.34 9.97
C LEU A 228 -12.01 20.18 10.04
N ILE A 229 -10.94 20.34 10.82
CA ILE A 229 -9.92 19.30 11.01
C ILE A 229 -10.51 18.08 11.74
N ILE A 230 -11.22 18.32 12.86
CA ILE A 230 -11.81 17.23 13.65
C ILE A 230 -12.87 16.49 12.85
N VAL A 231 -13.74 17.20 12.16
CA VAL A 231 -14.74 16.58 11.26
C VAL A 231 -14.05 15.72 10.19
N SER A 232 -12.97 16.21 9.58
CA SER A 232 -12.23 15.42 8.61
C SER A 232 -11.66 14.13 9.21
N TYR A 233 -11.19 14.16 10.46
CA TYR A 233 -10.61 12.98 11.12
C TYR A 233 -11.63 11.90 11.48
N PHE A 234 -12.89 12.25 11.68
CA PHE A 234 -13.93 11.30 12.06
C PHE A 234 -14.85 10.87 10.91
N PHE A 235 -15.06 11.72 9.90
CA PHE A 235 -16.02 11.45 8.82
C PHE A 235 -15.39 11.04 7.50
N ILE A 236 -14.07 11.23 7.32
CA ILE A 236 -13.33 10.71 6.17
C ILE A 236 -12.78 9.33 6.55
N SER A 237 -12.73 8.41 5.60
CA SER A 237 -12.17 7.07 5.79
C SER A 237 -11.26 6.69 4.63
N LYS A 238 -10.55 5.55 4.77
CA LYS A 238 -9.73 4.96 3.71
C LYS A 238 -10.51 4.59 2.44
N ASP A 239 -11.84 4.50 2.53
CA ASP A 239 -12.72 4.13 1.41
C ASP A 239 -13.02 5.33 0.52
N ASN A 240 -12.73 6.54 0.97
CA ASN A 240 -12.88 7.75 0.18
C ASN A 240 -11.69 7.93 -0.78
N PRO A 241 -11.93 8.36 -2.04
CA PRO A 241 -10.84 8.74 -2.94
C PRO A 241 -10.00 9.87 -2.32
N TRP A 242 -8.70 9.62 -2.12
CA TRP A 242 -7.80 10.56 -1.44
C TRP A 242 -6.55 10.88 -2.28
N PRO A 243 -6.09 12.16 -2.27
CA PRO A 243 -6.57 13.33 -1.51
C PRO A 243 -7.87 13.94 -2.04
N GLY A 244 -8.09 14.04 -3.36
CA GLY A 244 -9.31 14.52 -3.96
C GLY A 244 -9.83 15.86 -3.39
N TYR A 245 -11.13 16.11 -3.55
CA TYR A 245 -11.75 17.32 -3.02
C TYR A 245 -11.91 17.32 -1.49
N LEU A 246 -11.92 16.14 -0.86
CA LEU A 246 -12.07 16.02 0.60
C LEU A 246 -10.86 16.57 1.36
N ALA A 247 -9.68 16.59 0.77
CA ALA A 247 -8.48 17.18 1.36
C ALA A 247 -8.63 18.69 1.66
N VAL A 248 -9.61 19.37 1.03
CA VAL A 248 -9.91 20.78 1.34
C VAL A 248 -10.25 20.99 2.82
N PHE A 249 -10.92 20.05 3.48
CA PHE A 249 -11.35 20.24 4.87
C PHE A 249 -10.16 20.37 5.84
N PRO A 250 -9.23 19.41 5.95
CA PRO A 250 -8.08 19.54 6.85
C PRO A 250 -7.13 20.67 6.40
N VAL A 251 -6.98 20.90 5.11
CA VAL A 251 -6.12 21.94 4.54
C VAL A 251 -6.69 23.33 4.85
N LEU A 252 -7.98 23.58 4.60
CA LEU A 252 -8.63 24.85 4.93
C LEU A 252 -8.68 25.07 6.43
N GLY A 253 -8.96 24.02 7.24
CA GLY A 253 -8.92 24.10 8.67
C GLY A 253 -7.56 24.57 9.20
N SER A 254 -6.47 24.01 8.64
CA SER A 254 -5.10 24.41 8.96
C SER A 254 -4.79 25.85 8.54
N PHE A 255 -5.21 26.24 7.35
CA PHE A 255 -5.10 27.61 6.85
C PHE A 255 -5.77 28.62 7.81
N LEU A 256 -6.99 28.33 8.25
CA LEU A 256 -7.75 29.20 9.16
C LEU A 256 -7.09 29.35 10.54
N ILE A 257 -6.56 28.25 11.10
CA ILE A 257 -5.83 28.30 12.37
C ILE A 257 -4.56 29.15 12.24
N ILE A 258 -3.81 28.97 11.15
CA ILE A 258 -2.60 29.76 10.86
C ILE A 258 -2.95 31.24 10.70
N GLN A 259 -4.08 31.59 10.07
CA GLN A 259 -4.56 32.96 9.91
C GLN A 259 -5.09 33.58 11.21
N ALA A 260 -5.65 32.76 12.10
CA ALA A 260 -6.11 33.22 13.41
C ALA A 260 -4.97 33.76 14.30
N GLN A 261 -3.77 33.24 14.15
CA GLN A 261 -2.55 33.68 14.85
C GLN A 261 -2.72 33.78 16.38
N ARG A 262 -3.32 32.73 17.00
CA ARG A 262 -3.64 32.75 18.42
C ARG A 262 -2.59 32.01 19.25
N ASN A 263 -1.73 32.79 19.96
CA ASN A 263 -0.75 32.24 20.91
C ASN A 263 -1.32 32.12 22.36
N ASP A 264 -2.57 32.55 22.58
CA ASP A 264 -3.32 32.51 23.82
C ASP A 264 -4.45 31.46 23.84
N SER A 265 -4.44 30.54 22.89
CA SER A 265 -5.46 29.48 22.74
C SER A 265 -5.40 28.46 23.88
N LEU A 266 -6.57 28.06 24.40
CA LEU A 266 -6.67 27.00 25.42
C LEU A 266 -6.29 25.63 24.87
N ILE A 267 -6.47 25.39 23.58
CA ILE A 267 -6.18 24.12 22.91
C ILE A 267 -4.75 24.14 22.37
N THR A 268 -4.49 24.95 21.36
CA THR A 268 -3.21 24.92 20.66
C THR A 268 -2.04 25.41 21.48
N SER A 269 -2.25 26.25 22.53
CA SER A 269 -1.19 26.76 23.42
C SER A 269 -1.05 25.99 24.73
N ASN A 270 -1.83 24.92 24.95
CA ASN A 270 -1.71 24.05 26.11
C ASN A 270 -0.33 23.38 26.17
N ILE A 271 0.20 23.20 27.39
CA ILE A 271 1.54 22.67 27.60
C ILE A 271 1.76 21.27 27.02
N VAL A 272 0.74 20.42 27.04
CA VAL A 272 0.81 19.05 26.48
C VAL A 272 0.93 19.13 24.95
N PHE A 273 0.07 19.91 24.29
CA PHE A 273 0.14 20.12 22.85
C PHE A 273 1.44 20.82 22.42
N GLN A 274 1.97 21.73 23.26
CA GLN A 274 3.25 22.36 22.95
C GLN A 274 4.42 21.36 23.01
N LYS A 275 4.43 20.42 23.97
CA LYS A 275 5.45 19.35 24.04
C LYS A 275 5.29 18.35 22.88
N LEU A 276 4.09 17.83 22.65
CA LEU A 276 3.83 16.89 21.55
C LEU A 276 4.13 17.51 20.20
N GLY A 277 3.77 18.78 19.98
CA GLY A 277 4.09 19.49 18.74
C GLY A 277 5.60 19.68 18.53
N ALA A 278 6.35 19.92 19.60
CA ALA A 278 7.81 20.01 19.53
C ALA A 278 8.46 18.65 19.17
N TRP A 279 7.88 17.53 19.58
CA TRP A 279 8.38 16.17 19.33
C TRP A 279 7.72 15.53 18.10
N SER A 280 6.76 16.20 17.46
CA SER A 280 5.89 15.61 16.43
C SER A 280 6.64 14.96 15.26
N TYR A 281 7.78 15.51 14.83
CA TYR A 281 8.60 14.93 13.77
C TYR A 281 9.19 13.58 14.19
N SER A 282 9.81 13.50 15.36
CA SER A 282 10.36 12.25 15.87
C SER A 282 9.27 11.24 16.23
N ILE A 283 8.12 11.67 16.80
CA ILE A 283 6.97 10.78 17.02
C ILE A 283 6.50 10.19 15.69
N TYR A 284 6.37 11.02 14.65
CA TYR A 284 5.99 10.59 13.30
C TYR A 284 6.99 9.59 12.73
N LEU A 285 8.27 9.72 12.98
CA LEU A 285 9.28 8.77 12.50
C LEU A 285 9.17 7.41 13.22
N TRP A 286 9.04 7.40 14.54
CA TRP A 286 9.13 6.17 15.33
C TRP A 286 7.83 5.39 15.43
N HIS A 287 6.65 6.03 15.26
CA HIS A 287 5.37 5.31 15.45
C HIS A 287 5.16 4.21 14.42
N TRP A 288 5.48 4.47 13.14
CA TRP A 288 5.17 3.55 12.05
C TRP A 288 5.92 2.21 12.14
N PRO A 289 7.25 2.15 12.36
CA PRO A 289 7.93 0.88 12.57
C PRO A 289 7.39 0.08 13.75
N ILE A 290 6.90 0.74 14.81
CA ILE A 290 6.27 0.07 15.94
C ILE A 290 4.93 -0.53 15.53
N VAL A 291 4.12 0.19 14.76
CA VAL A 291 2.88 -0.35 14.16
C VAL A 291 3.20 -1.59 13.32
N VAL A 292 4.16 -1.48 12.40
CA VAL A 292 4.58 -2.59 11.55
C VAL A 292 5.06 -3.79 12.40
N ALA A 293 5.83 -3.58 13.46
CA ALA A 293 6.29 -4.64 14.34
C ALA A 293 5.12 -5.40 14.99
N ILE A 294 4.07 -4.69 15.45
CA ILE A 294 2.88 -5.33 16.04
C ILE A 294 2.20 -6.24 15.04
N TYR A 295 2.02 -5.79 13.80
CA TYR A 295 1.41 -6.61 12.74
C TYR A 295 2.32 -7.74 12.28
N TYR A 296 3.59 -7.46 12.04
CA TYR A 296 4.59 -8.41 11.54
C TYR A 296 4.76 -9.63 12.45
N PHE A 297 4.80 -9.40 13.78
CA PHE A 297 4.92 -10.47 14.77
C PHE A 297 3.58 -10.98 15.29
N SER A 298 2.46 -10.47 14.77
CA SER A 298 1.10 -10.83 15.22
C SER A 298 0.93 -10.68 16.72
N LEU A 299 1.38 -9.55 17.28
CA LEU A 299 1.31 -9.29 18.73
C LEU A 299 -0.14 -9.01 19.16
N SER A 300 -0.44 -9.28 20.43
CA SER A 300 -1.78 -9.06 20.99
C SER A 300 -2.14 -7.56 21.07
N GLU A 301 -3.44 -7.27 21.22
CA GLU A 301 -3.96 -5.88 21.22
C GLU A 301 -3.38 -4.98 22.30
N ILE A 302 -2.90 -5.54 23.42
CA ILE A 302 -2.24 -4.76 24.48
C ILE A 302 -1.01 -4.01 23.96
N PHE A 303 -0.32 -4.58 22.94
CA PHE A 303 0.85 -3.95 22.34
C PHE A 303 0.51 -2.68 21.54
N ILE A 304 -0.77 -2.42 21.21
CA ILE A 304 -1.21 -1.16 20.62
C ILE A 304 -0.96 -0.01 21.63
N TYR A 305 -1.39 -0.17 22.87
CA TYR A 305 -1.21 0.86 23.91
C TYR A 305 0.26 1.04 24.30
N ILE A 306 1.00 -0.06 24.41
CA ILE A 306 2.44 -0.04 24.61
C ILE A 306 3.14 0.67 23.45
N GLY A 307 2.75 0.39 22.22
CA GLY A 307 3.30 0.98 21.01
C GLY A 307 3.09 2.49 20.92
N ILE A 308 1.89 2.98 21.26
CA ILE A 308 1.63 4.42 21.34
C ILE A 308 2.55 5.08 22.36
N THR A 309 2.69 4.47 23.54
CA THR A 309 3.56 4.98 24.61
C THR A 309 5.02 5.02 24.17
N LEU A 310 5.50 3.93 23.54
CA LEU A 310 6.87 3.86 22.99
C LEU A 310 7.10 4.87 21.87
N SER A 311 6.11 5.13 21.03
CA SER A 311 6.20 6.13 19.95
C SER A 311 6.44 7.54 20.52
N VAL A 312 5.74 7.89 21.60
CA VAL A 312 5.92 9.18 22.28
C VAL A 312 7.28 9.22 23.01
N LEU A 313 7.67 8.14 23.69
CA LEU A 313 8.95 8.04 24.39
C LEU A 313 10.14 8.17 23.44
N PHE A 314 10.16 7.38 22.34
CA PHE A 314 11.22 7.47 21.34
C PHE A 314 11.20 8.81 20.61
N GLY A 315 10.01 9.39 20.40
CA GLY A 315 9.86 10.75 19.90
C GLY A 315 10.53 11.78 20.80
N LEU A 316 10.29 11.71 22.12
CA LEU A 316 10.94 12.56 23.13
C LEU A 316 12.46 12.38 23.13
N LEU A 317 12.95 11.13 23.19
CA LEU A 317 14.38 10.82 23.22
C LEU A 317 15.08 11.28 21.94
N SER A 318 14.53 11.00 20.78
CA SER A 318 15.06 11.43 19.50
C SER A 318 15.07 12.96 19.37
N ASN A 319 14.00 13.64 19.80
CA ASN A 319 13.99 15.10 19.81
C ASN A 319 15.06 15.67 20.76
N LYS A 320 15.22 15.09 21.96
CA LYS A 320 16.17 15.58 22.97
C LYS A 320 17.62 15.37 22.55
N TYR A 321 17.96 14.21 22.00
CA TYR A 321 19.35 13.80 21.79
C TYR A 321 19.82 13.91 20.34
N ILE A 322 18.90 13.91 19.35
CA ILE A 322 19.27 13.91 17.92
C ILE A 322 18.89 15.23 17.25
N GLU A 323 17.60 15.64 17.32
CA GLU A 323 17.17 16.86 16.62
C GLU A 323 17.80 18.15 17.19
N LYS A 324 18.23 18.14 18.46
CA LYS A 324 18.89 19.30 19.10
C LYS A 324 20.40 19.36 18.85
N ILE A 325 20.98 18.38 18.17
CA ILE A 325 22.39 18.46 17.76
C ILE A 325 22.55 19.65 16.81
N LYS A 326 23.44 20.57 17.20
CA LYS A 326 23.75 21.73 16.37
C LYS A 326 24.81 21.36 15.34
N PHE A 327 24.42 21.24 14.10
CA PHE A 327 25.34 21.09 12.98
C PHE A 327 25.70 22.45 12.38
N ARG A 328 26.88 22.54 11.79
CA ARG A 328 27.33 23.77 11.12
C ARG A 328 26.41 24.11 9.95
N ASN A 329 25.99 25.37 9.86
CA ASN A 329 25.10 25.89 8.80
C ASN A 329 25.84 26.86 7.84
N ASP A 330 26.96 27.43 8.27
CA ASP A 330 27.69 28.41 7.49
C ASP A 330 28.96 27.80 6.88
N PHE A 331 29.01 27.86 5.55
CA PHE A 331 30.10 27.38 4.76
C PHE A 331 30.55 28.52 3.81
N ILE A 332 31.85 28.70 3.68
CA ILE A 332 32.46 29.84 2.97
C ILE A 332 32.44 29.64 1.45
N SER A 333 32.51 28.39 0.98
CA SER A 333 32.55 28.06 -0.46
C SER A 333 31.61 26.90 -0.79
N ILE A 334 31.26 26.76 -2.07
CA ILE A 334 30.46 25.64 -2.56
C ILE A 334 31.07 24.29 -2.17
N PHE A 335 32.36 24.10 -2.31
CA PHE A 335 33.07 22.88 -1.91
C PHE A 335 33.03 22.60 -0.43
N SER A 336 32.89 23.63 0.41
CA SER A 336 32.80 23.44 1.86
C SER A 336 31.43 22.87 2.31
N TYR A 337 30.38 22.95 1.47
CA TYR A 337 29.08 22.30 1.72
C TYR A 337 29.18 20.77 1.70
N ILE A 338 30.18 20.21 1.00
CA ILE A 338 30.48 18.76 1.07
C ILE A 338 30.78 18.32 2.51
N LYS A 339 31.29 19.22 3.38
CA LYS A 339 31.59 18.93 4.80
C LYS A 339 30.34 18.90 5.71
N CYS A 340 29.13 18.97 5.14
CA CYS A 340 27.87 18.88 5.91
C CYS A 340 27.70 17.46 6.48
N LYS A 341 27.84 17.30 7.80
CA LYS A 341 27.77 16.00 8.48
C LYS A 341 26.48 15.19 8.19
N PRO A 342 25.27 15.79 8.15
CA PRO A 342 24.07 15.05 7.78
C PRO A 342 24.12 14.42 6.39
N ILE A 343 24.83 15.02 5.42
CA ILE A 343 25.01 14.42 4.09
C ILE A 343 25.80 13.11 4.19
N TYR A 344 26.85 13.07 5.02
CA TYR A 344 27.59 11.84 5.28
C TYR A 344 26.72 10.78 5.96
N MET A 345 25.88 11.17 6.94
CA MET A 345 24.93 10.25 7.57
C MET A 345 23.99 9.65 6.51
N MET A 346 23.44 10.47 5.63
CA MET A 346 22.57 10.06 4.53
C MET A 346 23.29 9.08 3.59
N LEU A 347 24.52 9.39 3.19
CA LEU A 347 25.31 8.55 2.27
C LEU A 347 25.67 7.22 2.91
N ILE A 348 26.16 7.21 4.16
CA ILE A 348 26.57 5.98 4.85
C ILE A 348 25.35 5.06 5.01
N VAL A 349 24.23 5.56 5.55
CA VAL A 349 23.04 4.75 5.77
C VAL A 349 22.41 4.33 4.44
N GLY A 350 22.42 5.18 3.42
CA GLY A 350 21.95 4.86 2.07
C GLY A 350 22.79 3.75 1.42
N ILE A 351 24.13 3.80 1.57
CA ILE A 351 25.04 2.75 1.06
C ILE A 351 24.80 1.43 1.80
N LEU A 352 24.63 1.46 3.13
CA LEU A 352 24.31 0.25 3.89
C LEU A 352 22.97 -0.37 3.43
N GLY A 353 21.93 0.44 3.26
CA GLY A 353 20.64 -0.02 2.71
C GLY A 353 20.78 -0.58 1.29
N SER A 354 21.58 0.07 0.43
CA SER A 354 21.88 -0.42 -0.91
C SER A 354 22.61 -1.77 -0.88
N GLY A 355 23.54 -1.94 0.04
CA GLY A 355 24.26 -3.20 0.25
C GLY A 355 23.30 -4.34 0.59
N VAL A 356 22.40 -4.12 1.56
CA VAL A 356 21.36 -5.10 1.93
C VAL A 356 20.45 -5.44 0.74
N PHE A 357 20.06 -4.46 -0.06
CA PHE A 357 19.21 -4.68 -1.24
C PHE A 357 19.92 -5.48 -2.32
N ILE A 358 21.16 -5.12 -2.66
CA ILE A 358 21.93 -5.76 -3.75
C ILE A 358 22.32 -7.18 -3.38
N SER A 359 22.66 -7.45 -2.11
CA SER A 359 22.96 -8.81 -1.61
C SER A 359 21.72 -9.66 -1.32
N ASN A 360 20.55 -9.30 -1.87
CA ASN A 360 19.29 -10.00 -1.69
C ASN A 360 18.90 -10.24 -0.21
N GLY A 361 19.15 -9.26 0.66
CA GLY A 361 18.89 -9.36 2.09
C GLY A 361 19.99 -10.10 2.85
N ILE A 362 21.19 -10.17 2.28
CA ILE A 362 22.37 -10.86 2.86
C ILE A 362 22.05 -12.33 3.14
N GLN A 363 21.68 -13.07 2.09
CA GLN A 363 21.21 -14.47 2.21
C GLN A 363 22.21 -15.38 2.92
N GLU A 364 23.52 -15.15 2.79
CA GLU A 364 24.58 -15.93 3.46
C GLU A 364 24.48 -15.90 4.99
N HIS A 365 23.73 -14.97 5.56
CA HIS A 365 23.48 -14.86 7.00
C HIS A 365 22.47 -15.91 7.51
N TYR A 366 21.61 -16.46 6.65
CA TYR A 366 20.51 -17.35 7.00
C TYR A 366 20.83 -18.80 6.69
N SER A 367 20.16 -19.73 7.40
CA SER A 367 20.23 -21.15 7.05
C SER A 367 19.52 -21.44 5.73
N ASP A 368 19.93 -22.52 5.07
CA ASP A 368 19.34 -22.95 3.78
C ASP A 368 17.83 -23.14 3.88
N ASP A 369 17.32 -23.71 4.97
CA ASP A 369 15.87 -23.89 5.18
C ASP A 369 15.11 -22.56 5.22
N VAL A 370 15.68 -21.53 5.85
CA VAL A 370 15.08 -20.18 5.87
C VAL A 370 15.07 -19.56 4.47
N ILE A 371 16.17 -19.74 3.72
CA ILE A 371 16.28 -19.22 2.35
C ILE A 371 15.27 -19.92 1.44
N VAL A 372 15.16 -21.25 1.51
CA VAL A 372 14.19 -22.04 0.75
C VAL A 372 12.77 -21.59 1.07
N ALA A 373 12.43 -21.53 2.37
CA ALA A 373 11.12 -21.10 2.81
C ALA A 373 10.77 -19.69 2.31
N SER A 374 11.70 -18.75 2.47
CA SER A 374 11.48 -17.35 2.06
C SER A 374 11.33 -17.20 0.54
N ASN A 375 12.15 -17.89 -0.25
CA ASN A 375 12.18 -17.76 -1.70
C ASN A 375 10.92 -18.31 -2.38
N GLU A 376 10.13 -19.17 -1.72
CA GLU A 376 8.85 -19.61 -2.26
C GLU A 376 7.86 -18.44 -2.45
N ALA A 377 8.00 -17.34 -1.71
CA ALA A 377 7.19 -16.15 -1.93
C ALA A 377 7.37 -15.51 -3.32
N ILE A 378 8.49 -15.74 -3.98
CA ILE A 378 8.78 -15.23 -5.33
C ILE A 378 8.86 -16.35 -6.38
N ASN A 379 8.69 -17.60 -5.98
CA ASN A 379 8.65 -18.77 -6.86
C ASN A 379 7.24 -18.93 -7.45
N THR A 380 6.85 -18.02 -8.32
CA THR A 380 5.53 -17.94 -8.95
C THR A 380 5.63 -18.24 -10.44
N ASN A 381 4.47 -18.30 -11.14
CA ASN A 381 4.37 -18.58 -12.56
C ASN A 381 5.45 -17.86 -13.39
N PRO A 382 6.39 -18.60 -14.02
CA PRO A 382 7.52 -18.03 -14.76
C PRO A 382 7.12 -17.36 -16.07
N TYR A 383 5.95 -17.70 -16.63
CA TYR A 383 5.51 -17.19 -17.93
C TYR A 383 5.04 -15.74 -17.89
N LYS A 384 4.81 -15.19 -16.68
CA LYS A 384 4.40 -13.78 -16.48
C LYS A 384 3.18 -13.40 -17.35
N CYS A 385 2.16 -14.26 -17.34
CA CYS A 385 0.94 -14.11 -18.13
C CYS A 385 -0.10 -13.15 -17.51
N MET A 386 0.03 -12.85 -16.21
CA MET A 386 -0.94 -12.04 -15.50
C MET A 386 -1.17 -10.67 -16.17
N ASP A 387 -2.45 -10.29 -16.28
CA ASP A 387 -2.92 -9.02 -16.85
C ASP A 387 -2.54 -8.81 -18.34
N LYS A 388 -2.13 -9.87 -19.03
CA LYS A 388 -2.01 -9.89 -20.49
C LYS A 388 -3.31 -10.44 -21.09
N PHE A 389 -3.85 -9.71 -22.05
CA PHE A 389 -5.08 -10.16 -22.73
C PHE A 389 -4.93 -11.56 -23.32
N LEU A 390 -3.78 -11.85 -23.93
CA LEU A 390 -3.44 -13.16 -24.52
C LEU A 390 -2.01 -13.51 -24.13
N CYS A 391 -1.83 -14.65 -23.50
CA CYS A 391 -0.51 -15.19 -23.20
C CYS A 391 -0.41 -16.62 -23.73
N GLU A 392 0.41 -16.83 -24.73
CA GLU A 392 0.64 -18.11 -25.38
C GLU A 392 1.92 -18.74 -24.84
N ILE A 393 1.85 -20.01 -24.46
CA ILE A 393 2.92 -20.79 -23.84
C ILE A 393 3.15 -22.04 -24.70
N GLY A 394 4.40 -22.35 -25.04
CA GLY A 394 4.76 -23.50 -25.90
C GLY A 394 4.49 -23.25 -27.36
N ASN A 395 4.10 -24.31 -28.11
CA ASN A 395 3.85 -24.25 -29.53
C ASN A 395 2.51 -23.56 -29.85
N LYS A 396 2.58 -22.36 -30.43
CA LYS A 396 1.42 -21.52 -30.73
C LYS A 396 0.53 -22.05 -31.85
N ASP A 397 1.08 -22.89 -32.71
CA ASP A 397 0.37 -23.47 -33.86
C ASP A 397 -0.48 -24.70 -33.47
N ASN A 398 -0.26 -25.24 -32.26
CA ASN A 398 -0.96 -26.43 -31.78
C ASN A 398 -1.45 -26.22 -30.33
N ILE A 399 -2.44 -25.36 -30.16
CA ILE A 399 -3.02 -25.06 -28.82
C ILE A 399 -3.86 -26.26 -28.35
N LYS A 400 -3.54 -26.75 -27.14
CA LYS A 400 -4.19 -27.93 -26.54
C LYS A 400 -5.01 -27.60 -25.28
N ALA A 401 -4.83 -26.45 -24.68
CA ALA A 401 -5.61 -26.03 -23.52
C ALA A 401 -5.71 -24.51 -23.44
N ILE A 402 -6.81 -24.04 -22.87
CA ILE A 402 -7.05 -22.62 -22.54
C ILE A 402 -7.33 -22.53 -21.05
N ILE A 403 -6.67 -21.61 -20.38
CA ILE A 403 -6.84 -21.32 -18.97
C ILE A 403 -7.48 -19.96 -18.83
N ILE A 404 -8.61 -19.88 -18.12
CA ILE A 404 -9.33 -18.63 -17.94
C ILE A 404 -9.73 -18.41 -16.48
N GLY A 405 -9.57 -17.18 -16.01
CA GLY A 405 -9.97 -16.81 -14.66
C GLY A 405 -9.21 -15.62 -14.09
N ASP A 406 -8.99 -15.67 -12.77
CA ASP A 406 -8.29 -14.64 -12.01
C ASP A 406 -6.83 -15.02 -11.70
N SER A 407 -6.29 -14.48 -10.61
CA SER A 407 -4.92 -14.75 -10.16
C SER A 407 -4.68 -16.22 -9.77
N HIS A 408 -5.71 -16.96 -9.32
CA HIS A 408 -5.60 -18.39 -9.06
C HIS A 408 -5.42 -19.18 -10.35
N ALA A 409 -6.13 -18.81 -11.43
CA ALA A 409 -5.92 -19.39 -12.75
C ALA A 409 -4.49 -19.15 -13.25
N ASN A 410 -3.96 -17.94 -13.05
CA ASN A 410 -2.57 -17.65 -13.39
C ASN A 410 -1.58 -18.48 -12.56
N ALA A 411 -1.80 -18.62 -11.27
CA ALA A 411 -0.92 -19.42 -10.40
C ALA A 411 -0.87 -20.89 -10.83
N MET A 412 -1.99 -21.45 -11.33
CA MET A 412 -2.09 -22.86 -11.75
C MET A 412 -1.78 -23.08 -13.25
N THR A 413 -1.40 -22.04 -13.97
CA THR A 413 -1.09 -22.13 -15.40
C THR A 413 -0.02 -23.18 -15.68
N THR A 414 1.02 -23.27 -14.86
CA THR A 414 2.12 -24.23 -15.02
C THR A 414 1.71 -25.67 -14.76
N SER A 415 0.77 -25.95 -13.85
CA SER A 415 0.24 -27.31 -13.64
C SER A 415 -0.42 -27.86 -14.90
N ILE A 416 -1.19 -27.01 -15.58
CA ILE A 416 -1.88 -27.37 -16.83
C ILE A 416 -0.87 -27.45 -17.97
N ALA A 417 0.03 -26.47 -18.08
CA ALA A 417 1.06 -26.45 -19.13
C ALA A 417 1.99 -27.67 -19.05
N HIS A 418 2.37 -28.11 -17.86
CA HIS A 418 3.22 -29.30 -17.66
C HIS A 418 2.49 -30.63 -17.89
N SER A 419 1.17 -30.60 -18.12
CA SER A 419 0.43 -31.80 -18.56
C SER A 419 0.63 -32.11 -20.06
N PHE A 420 1.33 -31.23 -20.79
CA PHE A 420 1.64 -31.35 -22.20
C PHE A 420 3.14 -31.29 -22.49
N ASP A 421 3.58 -31.86 -23.62
CA ASP A 421 4.91 -31.53 -24.16
C ASP A 421 4.83 -30.14 -24.85
N LEU A 422 5.39 -29.13 -24.24
CA LEU A 422 5.34 -27.75 -24.75
C LEU A 422 6.17 -27.52 -26.03
N LYS A 423 6.97 -28.51 -26.47
CA LYS A 423 7.67 -28.43 -27.76
C LYS A 423 6.67 -28.63 -28.90
N ASP A 424 5.72 -29.55 -28.70
CA ASP A 424 4.74 -29.95 -29.71
C ASP A 424 3.35 -29.35 -29.47
N SER A 425 3.10 -28.87 -28.24
CA SER A 425 1.80 -28.37 -27.79
C SER A 425 1.89 -26.98 -27.20
N GLY A 426 0.81 -26.20 -27.30
CA GLY A 426 0.68 -24.90 -26.72
C GLY A 426 -0.49 -24.78 -25.76
N VAL A 427 -0.40 -23.80 -24.85
CA VAL A 427 -1.44 -23.46 -23.89
C VAL A 427 -1.66 -21.95 -23.92
N ILE A 428 -2.91 -21.52 -23.85
CA ILE A 428 -3.30 -20.10 -23.75
C ILE A 428 -3.73 -19.79 -22.33
N SER A 429 -3.22 -18.70 -21.77
CA SER A 429 -3.65 -18.14 -20.49
C SER A 429 -4.33 -16.79 -20.71
N LEU A 430 -5.61 -16.70 -20.30
CA LEU A 430 -6.47 -15.51 -20.34
C LEU A 430 -6.80 -15.07 -18.91
N THR A 431 -5.78 -14.70 -18.14
CA THR A 431 -5.90 -14.47 -16.69
C THR A 431 -5.76 -13.00 -16.32
N GLU A 432 -6.58 -12.55 -15.36
CA GLU A 432 -6.66 -11.14 -14.96
C GLU A 432 -6.68 -11.01 -13.44
N SER A 433 -5.80 -10.18 -12.88
CA SER A 433 -5.69 -9.95 -11.43
C SER A 433 -7.02 -9.57 -10.78
N GLY A 434 -7.48 -10.40 -9.82
CA GLY A 434 -8.69 -10.14 -9.04
C GLY A 434 -9.93 -9.86 -9.91
N CYS A 435 -10.04 -10.50 -11.07
CA CYS A 435 -11.17 -10.41 -11.98
C CYS A 435 -11.58 -11.82 -12.45
N PRO A 436 -12.54 -12.47 -11.78
CA PRO A 436 -13.02 -13.79 -12.16
C PRO A 436 -13.69 -13.71 -13.52
N PHE A 437 -13.54 -14.77 -14.33
CA PHE A 437 -14.24 -14.84 -15.60
C PHE A 437 -15.70 -15.26 -15.38
N ILE A 438 -16.53 -14.27 -15.08
CA ILE A 438 -18.00 -14.43 -14.92
C ILE A 438 -18.66 -13.29 -15.71
N LEU A 439 -19.53 -13.63 -16.65
CA LEU A 439 -20.26 -12.64 -17.44
C LEU A 439 -21.19 -11.82 -16.55
N ASN A 440 -21.42 -10.57 -16.92
CA ASN A 440 -22.21 -9.58 -16.19
C ASN A 440 -21.70 -9.21 -14.79
N ALA A 441 -20.62 -9.84 -14.33
CA ALA A 441 -20.05 -9.53 -13.02
C ALA A 441 -19.39 -8.14 -13.01
N GLN A 442 -19.70 -7.37 -11.99
CA GLN A 442 -19.03 -6.12 -11.63
C GLN A 442 -18.36 -6.28 -10.26
N LEU A 443 -17.33 -5.48 -10.01
CA LEU A 443 -16.57 -5.54 -8.76
C LEU A 443 -16.60 -4.20 -8.03
N VAL A 444 -16.88 -4.26 -6.74
CA VAL A 444 -16.88 -3.08 -5.87
C VAL A 444 -15.51 -2.39 -5.94
N GLY A 445 -15.49 -1.08 -6.17
CA GLY A 445 -14.27 -0.27 -6.23
C GLY A 445 -13.47 -0.37 -7.53
N ARG A 446 -13.90 -1.19 -8.53
CA ARG A 446 -13.19 -1.33 -9.83
C ARG A 446 -13.94 -0.78 -11.04
N GLY A 447 -15.13 -0.22 -10.83
CA GLY A 447 -15.99 0.24 -11.93
C GLY A 447 -16.23 -0.87 -12.96
N ASP A 448 -16.38 -0.52 -14.23
CA ASP A 448 -16.67 -1.46 -15.33
C ASP A 448 -15.43 -2.21 -15.85
N SER A 449 -14.25 -2.05 -15.23
CA SER A 449 -13.00 -2.59 -15.79
C SER A 449 -13.03 -4.11 -15.94
N CYS A 450 -13.46 -4.84 -14.91
CA CYS A 450 -13.55 -6.30 -14.96
C CYS A 450 -14.63 -6.78 -15.95
N TYR A 451 -15.80 -6.13 -15.94
CA TYR A 451 -16.88 -6.41 -16.89
C TYR A 451 -16.43 -6.29 -18.35
N LEU A 452 -15.76 -5.18 -18.70
CA LEU A 452 -15.27 -4.95 -20.06
C LEU A 452 -14.19 -5.97 -20.48
N LYS A 453 -13.29 -6.32 -19.56
CA LYS A 453 -12.27 -7.36 -19.80
C LYS A 453 -12.90 -8.72 -20.02
N ASN A 454 -13.92 -9.09 -19.24
CA ASN A 454 -14.66 -10.34 -19.42
C ASN A 454 -15.38 -10.39 -20.77
N LYS A 455 -16.01 -9.29 -21.18
CA LYS A 455 -16.65 -9.18 -22.50
C LYS A 455 -15.65 -9.41 -23.65
N ASN A 456 -14.44 -8.87 -23.54
CA ASN A 456 -13.39 -9.06 -24.53
C ASN A 456 -12.88 -10.51 -24.55
N ARG A 457 -12.66 -11.13 -23.37
CA ARG A 457 -12.25 -12.54 -23.26
C ARG A 457 -13.31 -13.48 -23.85
N ALA A 458 -14.60 -13.24 -23.55
CA ALA A 458 -15.71 -14.00 -24.12
C ALA A 458 -15.76 -13.87 -25.65
N LYS A 459 -15.62 -12.66 -26.20
CA LYS A 459 -15.59 -12.43 -27.64
C LYS A 459 -14.44 -13.20 -28.31
N TYR A 460 -13.26 -13.23 -27.69
CA TYR A 460 -12.11 -13.97 -28.21
C TYR A 460 -12.40 -15.48 -28.26
N LEU A 461 -12.90 -16.08 -27.18
CA LEU A 461 -13.19 -17.51 -27.10
C LEU A 461 -14.29 -17.95 -28.06
N ASN A 462 -15.30 -17.12 -28.28
CA ASN A 462 -16.37 -17.45 -29.23
C ASN A 462 -15.91 -17.52 -30.69
N SER A 463 -14.73 -17.00 -31.02
CA SER A 463 -14.24 -16.94 -32.42
C SER A 463 -12.90 -17.65 -32.66
N HIS A 464 -12.25 -18.16 -31.63
CA HIS A 464 -10.92 -18.78 -31.74
C HIS A 464 -10.84 -20.09 -30.97
N HIS A 465 -10.03 -21.02 -31.48
CA HIS A 465 -9.65 -22.26 -30.82
C HIS A 465 -10.84 -23.20 -30.49
N SER A 466 -11.87 -23.25 -31.34
CA SER A 466 -13.00 -24.18 -31.17
C SER A 466 -12.52 -25.61 -30.98
N GLY A 467 -13.13 -26.36 -30.05
CA GLY A 467 -12.77 -27.74 -29.72
C GLY A 467 -11.62 -27.85 -28.68
N VAL A 468 -10.89 -26.78 -28.40
CA VAL A 468 -9.83 -26.79 -27.37
C VAL A 468 -10.44 -26.68 -25.97
N PRO A 469 -10.05 -27.55 -25.00
CA PRO A 469 -10.60 -27.52 -23.65
C PRO A 469 -10.27 -26.24 -22.92
N VAL A 470 -11.25 -25.74 -22.16
CA VAL A 470 -11.14 -24.54 -21.31
C VAL A 470 -11.18 -24.94 -19.84
N PHE A 471 -10.16 -24.54 -19.09
CA PHE A 471 -10.09 -24.69 -17.64
C PHE A 471 -10.50 -23.38 -16.97
N TRP A 472 -11.69 -23.36 -16.39
CA TRP A 472 -12.19 -22.22 -15.62
C TRP A 472 -11.73 -22.32 -14.17
N ILE A 473 -11.00 -21.33 -13.69
CA ILE A 473 -10.39 -21.30 -12.36
C ILE A 473 -10.54 -19.91 -11.76
N ALA A 474 -11.11 -19.80 -10.55
CA ALA A 474 -11.23 -18.53 -9.84
C ALA A 474 -11.20 -18.71 -8.32
N ARG A 475 -10.71 -17.69 -7.61
CA ARG A 475 -10.80 -17.56 -6.16
C ARG A 475 -12.21 -17.12 -5.75
N THR A 476 -13.24 -17.92 -6.04
CA THR A 476 -14.64 -17.50 -5.92
C THR A 476 -15.01 -17.09 -4.49
N GLY A 477 -14.45 -17.76 -3.47
CA GLY A 477 -14.72 -17.46 -2.07
C GLY A 477 -14.38 -16.02 -1.66
N VAL A 478 -13.32 -15.42 -2.20
CA VAL A 478 -12.93 -14.04 -1.85
C VAL A 478 -13.94 -13.01 -2.33
N TYR A 479 -14.59 -13.26 -3.46
CA TYR A 479 -15.58 -12.32 -4.01
C TYR A 479 -16.88 -12.30 -3.21
N ILE A 480 -17.17 -13.37 -2.45
CA ILE A 480 -18.37 -13.51 -1.63
C ILE A 480 -18.08 -13.15 -0.17
N TYR A 481 -16.98 -13.68 0.38
CA TYR A 481 -16.67 -13.61 1.82
C TYR A 481 -15.48 -12.70 2.15
N GLY A 482 -14.91 -11.99 1.18
CA GLY A 482 -13.68 -11.21 1.38
C GLY A 482 -12.45 -12.10 1.64
N GLN A 483 -11.34 -11.48 2.00
CA GLN A 483 -10.10 -12.21 2.32
C GLN A 483 -10.26 -13.07 3.57
N SER A 484 -9.64 -14.25 3.57
CA SER A 484 -9.56 -15.10 4.75
C SER A 484 -8.74 -14.39 5.84
N ASN A 485 -9.42 -13.92 6.90
CA ASN A 485 -8.76 -13.28 8.03
C ASN A 485 -9.18 -13.98 9.32
N PRO A 486 -8.24 -14.49 10.13
CA PRO A 486 -8.55 -15.15 11.39
C PRO A 486 -9.35 -14.30 12.38
N LYS A 487 -9.29 -12.97 12.25
CA LYS A 487 -10.05 -12.01 13.08
C LYS A 487 -11.48 -11.77 12.57
N THR A 488 -11.81 -12.20 11.34
CA THR A 488 -13.10 -11.93 10.69
C THR A 488 -13.95 -13.19 10.47
N GLU A 489 -13.52 -14.36 10.91
CA GLU A 489 -14.29 -15.61 10.78
C GLU A 489 -15.70 -15.51 11.42
N ASN A 490 -15.92 -14.57 12.33
CA ASN A 490 -17.22 -14.25 12.92
C ASN A 490 -17.77 -12.87 12.52
N ASP A 491 -17.17 -12.20 11.53
CA ASP A 491 -17.62 -10.86 11.12
C ASP A 491 -18.81 -11.00 10.15
N THR A 492 -20.00 -10.83 10.67
CA THR A 492 -21.27 -10.84 9.91
C THR A 492 -21.44 -9.63 8.98
N ASN A 493 -20.48 -8.71 8.96
CA ASN A 493 -20.52 -7.45 8.18
C ASN A 493 -19.60 -7.46 6.95
N ILE A 494 -19.17 -8.64 6.47
CA ILE A 494 -18.34 -8.73 5.26
C ILE A 494 -19.19 -8.35 4.05
N GLN A 495 -18.77 -7.27 3.36
CA GLN A 495 -19.38 -6.86 2.11
C GLN A 495 -18.81 -7.71 0.96
N PRO A 496 -19.66 -8.37 0.14
CA PRO A 496 -19.24 -9.04 -1.08
C PRO A 496 -18.57 -8.07 -2.06
N LEU A 497 -17.51 -8.55 -2.69
CA LEU A 497 -16.78 -7.76 -3.69
C LEU A 497 -17.42 -7.85 -5.08
N ILE A 498 -18.19 -8.91 -5.37
CA ILE A 498 -18.89 -9.12 -6.65
C ILE A 498 -20.35 -8.68 -6.55
N TYR A 499 -20.86 -8.13 -7.64
CA TYR A 499 -22.30 -7.83 -7.80
C TYR A 499 -22.69 -7.88 -9.28
N PHE A 500 -24.01 -8.03 -9.56
CA PHE A 500 -24.55 -8.13 -10.93
C PHE A 500 -25.49 -6.99 -11.27
N THR A 501 -26.26 -6.50 -10.30
CA THR A 501 -27.17 -5.37 -10.44
C THR A 501 -26.76 -4.20 -9.55
N THR A 502 -26.71 -4.42 -8.24
CA THR A 502 -26.27 -3.45 -7.24
C THR A 502 -25.38 -4.11 -6.19
N PRO A 503 -24.39 -3.40 -5.61
CA PRO A 503 -23.54 -3.97 -4.57
C PRO A 503 -24.33 -4.51 -3.37
N TYR A 504 -23.99 -5.71 -2.93
CA TYR A 504 -24.60 -6.34 -1.74
C TYR A 504 -23.95 -5.80 -0.46
N LYS A 505 -24.75 -5.74 0.62
CA LYS A 505 -24.24 -5.35 1.94
C LYS A 505 -23.60 -6.52 2.69
N LYS A 506 -24.05 -7.74 2.42
CA LYS A 506 -23.59 -9.00 3.03
C LYS A 506 -23.88 -10.19 2.09
N PRO A 507 -23.22 -11.33 2.26
CA PRO A 507 -23.59 -12.57 1.58
C PRO A 507 -25.08 -12.89 1.81
N SER A 508 -25.78 -13.31 0.77
CA SER A 508 -27.24 -13.52 0.80
C SER A 508 -27.68 -14.53 -0.26
N GLU A 509 -28.86 -15.10 -0.07
CA GLU A 509 -29.49 -16.02 -1.03
C GLU A 509 -29.65 -15.37 -2.43
N LEU A 510 -29.93 -14.07 -2.47
CA LEU A 510 -29.99 -13.34 -3.75
C LEU A 510 -28.65 -13.34 -4.46
N LEU A 511 -27.55 -13.04 -3.75
CA LEU A 511 -26.21 -13.12 -4.32
C LEU A 511 -25.89 -14.52 -4.83
N TYR A 512 -26.19 -15.56 -4.04
CA TYR A 512 -25.93 -16.95 -4.44
C TYR A 512 -26.73 -17.34 -5.69
N LYS A 513 -27.98 -16.90 -5.77
CA LYS A 513 -28.83 -17.11 -6.96
C LYS A 513 -28.27 -16.40 -8.19
N GLU A 514 -27.99 -15.10 -8.09
CA GLU A 514 -27.44 -14.31 -9.23
C GLU A 514 -26.06 -14.83 -9.66
N LEU A 515 -25.22 -15.27 -8.71
CA LEU A 515 -23.94 -15.89 -9.02
C LEU A 515 -24.13 -17.22 -9.79
N THR A 516 -25.07 -18.06 -9.34
CA THR A 516 -25.40 -19.34 -10.01
C THR A 516 -25.86 -19.08 -11.44
N GLU A 517 -26.77 -18.14 -11.63
CA GLU A 517 -27.31 -17.78 -12.96
C GLU A 517 -26.23 -17.24 -13.89
N ASN A 518 -25.42 -16.28 -13.44
CA ASN A 518 -24.42 -15.65 -14.30
C ASN A 518 -23.18 -16.54 -14.55
N LEU A 519 -22.82 -17.39 -13.60
CA LEU A 519 -21.81 -18.43 -13.82
C LEU A 519 -22.37 -19.49 -14.79
N GLY A 520 -23.64 -19.89 -14.65
CA GLY A 520 -24.33 -20.77 -15.60
C GLY A 520 -24.29 -20.24 -17.02
N ILE A 521 -24.69 -18.98 -17.25
CA ILE A 521 -24.62 -18.29 -18.54
C ILE A 521 -23.17 -18.28 -19.09
N THR A 522 -22.20 -18.08 -18.20
CA THR A 522 -20.77 -18.05 -18.58
C THR A 522 -20.31 -19.41 -19.07
N ILE A 523 -20.64 -20.47 -18.35
CA ILE A 523 -20.26 -21.84 -18.71
C ILE A 523 -21.00 -22.30 -19.96
N GLU A 524 -22.31 -22.06 -20.07
CA GLU A 524 -23.09 -22.35 -21.26
C GLU A 524 -22.49 -21.71 -22.52
N MET A 525 -22.09 -20.44 -22.44
CA MET A 525 -21.42 -19.75 -23.53
C MET A 525 -20.10 -20.44 -23.93
N LEU A 526 -19.32 -20.94 -22.97
CA LEU A 526 -18.07 -21.63 -23.25
C LEU A 526 -18.33 -23.02 -23.88
N THR A 527 -19.34 -23.77 -23.40
CA THR A 527 -19.64 -25.14 -23.88
C THR A 527 -20.13 -25.20 -25.32
N VAL A 528 -20.57 -24.07 -25.90
CA VAL A 528 -20.94 -24.01 -27.34
C VAL A 528 -19.77 -24.39 -28.24
N ASN A 529 -18.54 -23.98 -27.87
CA ASN A 529 -17.37 -24.17 -28.72
C ASN A 529 -16.25 -24.99 -28.08
N HIS A 530 -16.31 -25.28 -26.77
CA HIS A 530 -15.20 -25.84 -26.00
C HIS A 530 -15.66 -26.93 -25.03
N PRO A 531 -14.92 -28.03 -24.86
CA PRO A 531 -15.00 -28.82 -23.64
C PRO A 531 -14.60 -27.93 -22.44
N VAL A 532 -15.36 -27.97 -21.34
CA VAL A 532 -15.13 -27.09 -20.18
C VAL A 532 -14.88 -27.91 -18.92
N TYR A 533 -13.86 -27.52 -18.18
CA TYR A 533 -13.54 -28.01 -16.85
C TYR A 533 -13.63 -26.86 -15.86
N ILE A 534 -14.31 -27.06 -14.74
CA ILE A 534 -14.44 -26.07 -13.67
C ILE A 534 -13.74 -26.56 -12.41
N LEU A 535 -12.84 -25.74 -11.83
CA LEU A 535 -12.10 -26.10 -10.63
C LEU A 535 -12.83 -25.65 -9.36
N GLN A 536 -12.95 -26.55 -8.38
CA GLN A 536 -13.37 -26.20 -7.03
C GLN A 536 -12.33 -25.29 -6.35
N PRO A 537 -12.74 -24.42 -5.39
CA PRO A 537 -11.82 -23.57 -4.66
C PRO A 537 -10.68 -24.36 -4.01
N VAL A 538 -9.50 -23.79 -4.00
CA VAL A 538 -8.35 -24.34 -3.25
C VAL A 538 -8.35 -23.85 -1.81
N PRO A 539 -7.72 -24.57 -0.85
CA PRO A 539 -7.57 -24.11 0.52
C PRO A 539 -6.80 -22.78 0.60
N GLU A 540 -7.29 -21.85 1.42
CA GLU A 540 -6.62 -20.60 1.74
C GLU A 540 -6.05 -20.67 3.16
N MET A 541 -4.78 -20.32 3.33
CA MET A 541 -4.10 -20.37 4.61
C MET A 541 -4.38 -19.12 5.45
N ARG A 542 -4.27 -19.24 6.78
CA ARG A 542 -4.54 -18.11 7.70
C ARG A 542 -3.45 -17.02 7.68
N LYS A 543 -2.26 -17.34 7.17
CA LYS A 543 -1.08 -16.47 7.16
C LYS A 543 -0.28 -16.71 5.89
N ASN A 544 0.50 -15.71 5.50
CA ASN A 544 1.50 -15.87 4.46
C ASN A 544 2.45 -17.01 4.82
N VAL A 545 2.42 -18.10 4.06
CA VAL A 545 3.09 -19.37 4.40
C VAL A 545 4.61 -19.25 4.35
N PRO A 546 5.22 -18.76 3.25
CA PRO A 546 6.67 -18.62 3.16
C PRO A 546 7.25 -17.77 4.29
N LYS A 547 6.65 -16.62 4.52
CA LYS A 547 7.04 -15.68 5.57
C LYS A 547 6.91 -16.28 6.96
N SER A 548 5.79 -16.94 7.25
CA SER A 548 5.53 -17.53 8.56
C SER A 548 6.47 -18.68 8.85
N LEU A 549 6.75 -19.54 7.86
CA LEU A 549 7.71 -20.64 8.02
C LEU A 549 9.13 -20.10 8.22
N ALA A 550 9.58 -19.17 7.38
CA ALA A 550 10.90 -18.56 7.50
C ALA A 550 11.10 -17.92 8.88
N LEU A 551 10.11 -17.15 9.38
CA LEU A 551 10.15 -16.55 10.72
C LEU A 551 10.19 -17.61 11.84
N ASN A 552 9.40 -18.67 11.72
CA ASN A 552 9.39 -19.74 12.71
C ASN A 552 10.75 -20.44 12.79
N LEU A 553 11.36 -20.72 11.62
CA LEU A 553 12.70 -21.30 11.53
C LEU A 553 13.76 -20.36 12.15
N MET A 554 13.74 -19.07 11.81
CA MET A 554 14.66 -18.06 12.37
C MET A 554 14.54 -17.93 13.89
N LEU A 555 13.32 -18.02 14.42
CA LEU A 555 13.04 -17.85 15.85
C LEU A 555 13.06 -19.18 16.63
N ASN A 556 13.47 -20.29 15.99
CA ASN A 556 13.50 -21.63 16.57
C ASN A 556 12.18 -22.04 17.25
N LYS A 557 11.03 -21.69 16.63
CA LYS A 557 9.72 -22.08 17.16
C LYS A 557 9.51 -23.58 16.95
N VAL A 558 9.03 -24.26 17.98
CA VAL A 558 8.81 -25.72 17.97
C VAL A 558 7.69 -26.15 17.04
N ASN A 559 6.68 -25.29 16.84
CA ASN A 559 5.52 -25.62 15.99
C ASN A 559 5.58 -24.86 14.66
N ASN A 560 5.91 -25.58 13.61
CA ASN A 560 5.94 -25.08 12.22
C ASN A 560 4.71 -25.49 11.40
N ASP A 561 3.70 -26.10 12.05
CA ASP A 561 2.44 -26.48 11.36
C ASP A 561 1.63 -25.23 11.02
N LEU A 562 1.59 -24.91 9.73
CA LEU A 562 0.83 -23.81 9.15
C LEU A 562 -0.43 -24.31 8.42
N SER A 563 -0.70 -25.62 8.47
CA SER A 563 -1.86 -26.25 7.84
C SER A 563 -3.17 -25.78 8.48
N ILE A 564 -4.25 -25.89 7.76
CA ILE A 564 -5.60 -25.62 8.25
C ILE A 564 -6.40 -26.93 8.37
N ASP A 565 -7.41 -26.94 9.25
CA ASP A 565 -8.39 -28.01 9.32
C ASP A 565 -9.23 -28.02 8.03
N SER A 566 -9.41 -29.20 7.41
CA SER A 566 -10.25 -29.34 6.22
C SER A 566 -11.71 -28.96 6.48
N LYS A 567 -12.19 -29.13 7.72
CA LYS A 567 -13.52 -28.68 8.14
C LYS A 567 -13.69 -27.18 7.93
N LEU A 568 -12.69 -26.35 8.31
CA LEU A 568 -12.73 -24.89 8.10
C LEU A 568 -12.79 -24.54 6.60
N TYR A 569 -12.05 -25.29 5.78
CA TYR A 569 -12.12 -25.12 4.32
C TYR A 569 -13.54 -25.40 3.79
N PHE A 570 -14.16 -26.52 4.21
CA PHE A 570 -15.50 -26.90 3.75
C PHE A 570 -16.57 -25.92 4.26
N GLU A 571 -16.53 -25.52 5.54
CA GLU A 571 -17.44 -24.52 6.10
C GLU A 571 -17.38 -23.19 5.33
N ARG A 572 -16.19 -22.69 5.05
CA ARG A 572 -16.01 -21.44 4.29
C ARG A 572 -16.50 -21.55 2.85
N ASN A 573 -16.29 -22.67 2.19
CA ASN A 573 -16.54 -22.82 0.76
C ASN A 573 -17.83 -23.58 0.43
N GLU A 574 -18.65 -23.94 1.39
CA GLU A 574 -19.86 -24.76 1.20
C GLU A 574 -20.77 -24.23 0.09
N HIS A 575 -21.22 -22.99 0.19
CA HIS A 575 -22.09 -22.39 -0.83
C HIS A 575 -21.41 -22.28 -2.20
N VAL A 576 -20.12 -21.91 -2.23
CA VAL A 576 -19.37 -21.80 -3.49
C VAL A 576 -19.24 -23.14 -4.16
N ARG A 577 -18.89 -24.19 -3.41
CA ARG A 577 -18.77 -25.56 -3.92
C ARG A 577 -20.10 -26.08 -4.47
N ASN A 578 -21.19 -25.83 -3.73
CA ASN A 578 -22.53 -26.21 -4.17
C ASN A 578 -22.95 -25.46 -5.43
N ILE A 579 -22.65 -24.17 -5.57
CA ILE A 579 -22.93 -23.39 -6.78
C ILE A 579 -22.15 -23.96 -7.96
N ILE A 580 -20.83 -24.21 -7.81
CA ILE A 580 -19.99 -24.77 -8.86
C ILE A 580 -20.51 -26.14 -9.31
N THR A 581 -20.81 -27.04 -8.38
CA THR A 581 -21.36 -28.37 -8.68
C THR A 581 -22.69 -28.25 -9.42
N LYS A 582 -23.61 -27.42 -8.92
CA LYS A 582 -24.91 -27.20 -9.57
C LYS A 582 -24.78 -26.67 -11.01
N VAL A 583 -23.88 -25.70 -11.24
CA VAL A 583 -23.63 -25.15 -12.57
C VAL A 583 -23.01 -26.21 -13.49
N ALA A 584 -22.11 -27.03 -12.97
CA ALA A 584 -21.51 -28.12 -13.72
C ALA A 584 -22.55 -29.17 -14.14
N ASP A 585 -23.43 -29.59 -13.22
CA ASP A 585 -24.51 -30.54 -13.50
C ASP A 585 -25.48 -29.99 -14.57
N MET A 586 -25.86 -28.71 -14.45
CA MET A 586 -26.76 -28.04 -15.42
C MET A 586 -26.17 -28.00 -16.84
N ASN A 587 -24.85 -27.93 -16.98
CA ASN A 587 -24.16 -27.82 -18.26
C ASN A 587 -23.46 -29.12 -18.70
N ASN A 588 -23.62 -30.20 -17.93
CA ASN A 588 -22.99 -31.49 -18.16
C ASN A 588 -21.47 -31.40 -18.39
N ILE A 589 -20.78 -30.65 -17.47
CA ILE A 589 -19.34 -30.48 -17.52
C ILE A 589 -18.65 -31.10 -16.29
N GLN A 590 -17.35 -31.35 -16.40
CA GLN A 590 -16.58 -31.99 -15.33
C GLN A 590 -16.10 -30.98 -14.30
N VAL A 591 -16.30 -31.31 -13.01
CA VAL A 591 -15.73 -30.59 -11.88
C VAL A 591 -14.41 -31.23 -11.48
N LEU A 592 -13.36 -30.42 -11.36
CA LEU A 592 -12.07 -30.83 -10.82
C LEU A 592 -12.00 -30.46 -9.33
N ASP A 593 -11.71 -31.44 -8.48
CA ASP A 593 -11.57 -31.23 -7.05
C ASP A 593 -10.10 -31.31 -6.62
N PRO A 594 -9.49 -30.21 -6.14
CA PRO A 594 -8.09 -30.20 -5.74
C PRO A 594 -7.87 -30.80 -4.34
N ILE A 595 -8.93 -31.00 -3.55
CA ILE A 595 -8.83 -31.42 -2.13
C ILE A 595 -8.10 -32.75 -1.94
N PRO A 596 -8.34 -33.82 -2.74
CA PRO A 596 -7.60 -35.07 -2.59
C PRO A 596 -6.07 -34.95 -2.76
N TYR A 597 -5.60 -33.91 -3.44
CA TYR A 597 -4.18 -33.63 -3.67
C TYR A 597 -3.56 -32.72 -2.62
N LEU A 598 -4.37 -31.96 -1.88
CA LEU A 598 -3.92 -30.90 -0.98
C LEU A 598 -4.23 -31.17 0.49
N CYS A 599 -5.21 -32.03 0.77
CA CYS A 599 -5.66 -32.29 2.14
C CYS A 599 -5.58 -33.80 2.46
N HIS A 600 -4.90 -34.12 3.57
CA HIS A 600 -4.76 -35.47 4.07
C HIS A 600 -5.09 -35.48 5.57
N GLN A 601 -5.71 -36.57 6.08
CA GLN A 601 -6.02 -36.76 7.51
C GLN A 601 -6.68 -35.53 8.17
N GLU A 602 -7.70 -34.99 7.51
CA GLU A 602 -8.47 -33.81 7.96
C GLU A 602 -7.67 -32.49 8.00
N ARG A 603 -6.45 -32.45 7.43
CA ARG A 603 -5.61 -31.25 7.36
C ARG A 603 -5.26 -30.91 5.92
N CYS A 604 -5.40 -29.63 5.55
CA CYS A 604 -4.96 -29.10 4.27
C CYS A 604 -3.54 -28.54 4.43
N MET A 605 -2.63 -29.07 3.64
CA MET A 605 -1.20 -28.78 3.74
C MET A 605 -0.87 -27.33 3.40
N ALA A 606 0.03 -26.73 4.13
CA ALA A 606 0.68 -25.47 3.81
C ALA A 606 2.15 -25.65 3.40
N VAL A 607 2.76 -26.72 3.92
CA VAL A 607 4.18 -27.06 3.76
C VAL A 607 4.29 -28.54 3.42
N LEU A 608 5.15 -28.87 2.48
CA LEU A 608 5.49 -30.25 2.12
C LEU A 608 7.01 -30.40 2.16
N GLU A 609 7.52 -31.42 2.86
CA GLU A 609 8.96 -31.69 3.00
C GLU A 609 9.78 -30.45 3.45
N GLY A 610 9.22 -29.65 4.38
CA GLY A 610 9.88 -28.43 4.87
C GLY A 610 9.81 -27.22 3.94
N ARG A 611 9.13 -27.32 2.80
CA ARG A 611 9.02 -26.29 1.78
C ARG A 611 7.59 -25.78 1.63
N PRO A 612 7.33 -24.47 1.60
CA PRO A 612 6.00 -23.91 1.35
C PRO A 612 5.41 -24.34 0.02
N ILE A 613 4.13 -24.74 0.00
CA ILE A 613 3.42 -25.02 -1.26
C ILE A 613 2.65 -23.78 -1.76
N TYR A 614 2.67 -22.71 -1.00
CA TYR A 614 2.08 -21.41 -1.35
C TYR A 614 3.16 -20.34 -1.49
N SER A 615 2.91 -19.35 -2.34
CA SER A 615 3.74 -18.14 -2.47
C SER A 615 3.30 -17.01 -1.53
N ASP A 616 2.06 -17.10 -1.03
CA ASP A 616 1.50 -16.20 -0.01
C ASP A 616 0.56 -16.99 0.93
N ASP A 617 -0.64 -16.50 1.22
CA ASP A 617 -1.66 -17.18 2.02
C ASP A 617 -2.69 -17.96 1.17
N ASN A 618 -2.68 -17.81 -0.17
CA ASN A 618 -3.72 -18.37 -1.03
C ASN A 618 -3.26 -18.77 -2.45
N HIS A 619 -2.19 -18.18 -2.99
CA HIS A 619 -1.64 -18.54 -4.30
C HIS A 619 -0.58 -19.63 -4.14
N PHE A 620 -0.62 -20.65 -4.99
CA PHE A 620 0.44 -21.67 -5.00
C PHE A 620 1.78 -21.10 -5.45
N SER A 621 2.86 -21.60 -4.84
CA SER A 621 4.20 -21.52 -5.42
C SER A 621 4.32 -22.50 -6.59
N GLU A 622 5.35 -22.36 -7.42
CA GLU A 622 5.63 -23.34 -8.48
C GLU A 622 5.91 -24.75 -7.90
N TYR A 623 6.45 -24.84 -6.70
CA TYR A 623 6.62 -26.11 -6.02
C TYR A 623 5.27 -26.74 -5.66
N GLY A 624 4.36 -25.99 -5.04
CA GLY A 624 3.04 -26.48 -4.67
C GLY A 624 2.13 -26.72 -5.87
N ASN A 625 2.28 -25.93 -6.92
CA ASN A 625 1.52 -26.04 -8.14
C ASN A 625 1.68 -27.42 -8.81
N ARG A 626 2.87 -28.02 -8.73
CA ARG A 626 3.15 -29.37 -9.27
C ARG A 626 2.28 -30.47 -8.67
N LEU A 627 1.78 -30.28 -7.46
CA LEU A 627 0.89 -31.24 -6.81
C LEU A 627 -0.44 -31.42 -7.56
N LEU A 628 -0.86 -30.41 -8.31
CA LEU A 628 -2.12 -30.45 -9.09
C LEU A 628 -1.91 -30.96 -10.52
N THR A 629 -0.68 -31.11 -11.01
CA THR A 629 -0.41 -31.62 -12.37
C THR A 629 -1.08 -32.97 -12.65
N PRO A 630 -1.07 -33.97 -11.73
CA PRO A 630 -1.76 -35.25 -11.98
C PRO A 630 -3.26 -35.10 -12.19
N MET A 631 -3.93 -34.19 -11.47
CA MET A 631 -5.36 -33.92 -11.62
C MET A 631 -5.68 -33.40 -13.03
N PHE A 632 -4.92 -32.42 -13.50
CA PHE A 632 -5.13 -31.86 -14.84
C PHE A 632 -4.78 -32.86 -15.94
N LYS A 633 -3.71 -33.65 -15.73
CA LYS A 633 -3.32 -34.70 -16.70
C LYS A 633 -4.41 -35.74 -16.86
N LEU A 634 -5.00 -36.23 -15.76
CA LEU A 634 -6.12 -37.18 -15.82
C LEU A 634 -7.34 -36.60 -16.54
N ALA A 635 -7.65 -35.32 -16.32
CA ALA A 635 -8.75 -34.66 -17.02
C ALA A 635 -8.50 -34.55 -18.54
N ILE A 636 -7.25 -34.29 -18.94
CA ILE A 636 -6.85 -34.19 -20.34
C ILE A 636 -6.83 -35.56 -21.05
N GLU A 637 -6.43 -36.63 -20.36
CA GLU A 637 -6.40 -38.01 -20.90
C GLU A 637 -7.81 -38.58 -21.14
N GLN A 638 -8.85 -37.97 -20.56
CA GLN A 638 -10.26 -38.35 -20.76
C GLN A 638 -10.94 -37.64 -21.92
N LEU A 639 -10.26 -36.70 -22.61
CA LEU A 639 -10.72 -36.03 -23.82
C LEU A 639 -10.49 -36.91 -25.07
#